data_808fb0c6a636819730e8d6796309b268
#
_entry.id   808fb0c6a636819730e8d6796309b268
#
_cell.length_a   1.000
_cell.length_b   1.000
_cell.length_c   1.000
_cell.angle_alpha   90.00
_cell.angle_beta   90.00
_cell.angle_gamma   90.00
#
_symmetry.space_group_name_H-M   'P 1'
#
loop_
_entity.id
_entity.type
_entity.pdbx_description
1 polymer ?
#
loop_
_entity_poly.entity_id
_entity_poly.type
_entity_poly.pdbx_seq_one_letter_code
_entity_poly.pdbx_strand_id
1 'polypeptide(L)'
;MRSLFVFSLLAVAVSGASSAFAAQIELEDSTIVGRQQGDATAPSIAEKRAEFARIPGGASIVDAETYKTGRASSPQDALSQATGVYIQSRSGAEESRLSIRGSGLQRTFHQRGILLMQDGAPLNLADGSGDFQSIEPIALDHIEVMRGANAWRYGAANLGGAINFVTPTGKTAPKVQLRTEAGSFDYQRIFGAVAEDFGDWDAYLSFSDYSQDGFRDHSRQENQRYFANIGGRINERLATRFYISHVETDSEIPGSLTKAQLRRNPEQAALSTVTGDNKRDFTFNRIGNITTLQLDGGHSLELSSFYSEKSLWHPIFQVLEVDSEDVGVRLTHKWQNADGWRWNGGVEALQGRNQAKNYINVSGKRGNLVDRQVQTARSLNAFTELEVPLAEDWALIGGLTWLHSERDVDDKLKSSFNFVGIPTGFRDDSFTKSYSARIGRIGLRHDLGEGVQFFTNLSQSYEPPTFSELTGGAIVTENVAQKATTLEAGMRITRGNLDLDLAVYRSEIRDELLGYVNPLNPTQVVTTNADRTVHQGIELGGAWQVGNLVLRGQYLLNDFRFDNDPAYGNNRIAGVPSQFLKGEVLWQQGGWYVGPTLEWVPVHYAADHAESLYAESYAIWGMKGGYRPREGLGFFVEGRNLSDKTYIATTGVVANANGQDAALFMPGDGRSLYVGLEWRL
;
A
#
# COMPACT_ATOMS: atom_id res chain seq x y z
N MET A 1 4.32 23.61 28.98
CA MET A 1 5.24 24.65 28.53
C MET A 1 6.49 24.05 27.82
N ARG A 2 6.34 23.06 26.93
CA ARG A 2 7.41 22.44 26.12
C ARG A 2 7.07 22.28 24.64
N SER A 3 5.99 22.90 24.15
CA SER A 3 5.51 22.76 22.75
C SER A 3 5.77 23.97 21.86
N LEU A 4 6.47 25.00 22.34
CA LEU A 4 6.71 26.23 21.57
C LEU A 4 8.12 26.33 20.94
N PHE A 5 9.01 25.36 21.18
CA PHE A 5 10.40 25.44 20.69
C PHE A 5 10.65 24.83 19.32
N VAL A 6 9.70 24.10 18.74
CA VAL A 6 9.88 23.44 17.42
C VAL A 6 9.54 24.38 16.26
N PHE A 7 8.71 25.39 16.46
CA PHE A 7 8.33 26.33 15.40
C PHE A 7 9.41 27.37 15.04
N SER A 8 10.35 27.62 15.95
CA SER A 8 11.40 28.64 15.75
C SER A 8 12.58 28.20 14.90
N LEU A 9 12.80 26.89 14.74
CA LEU A 9 13.93 26.36 13.94
C LEU A 9 13.59 26.20 12.44
N LEU A 10 12.30 26.09 12.07
CA LEU A 10 11.91 26.03 10.67
C LEU A 10 11.90 27.40 9.97
N ALA A 11 11.71 28.49 10.72
CA ALA A 11 11.70 29.84 10.17
C ALA A 11 13.10 30.36 9.81
N VAL A 12 14.15 29.82 10.41
CA VAL A 12 15.54 30.26 10.15
C VAL A 12 16.16 29.56 8.94
N ALA A 13 15.66 28.38 8.55
CA ALA A 13 16.18 27.67 7.38
C ALA A 13 15.67 28.24 6.02
N VAL A 14 14.57 28.95 6.02
CA VAL A 14 13.96 29.52 4.79
C VAL A 14 14.51 30.91 4.46
N SER A 15 15.01 31.66 5.42
CA SER A 15 15.51 33.03 5.21
C SER A 15 16.99 33.13 4.80
N GLY A 16 17.74 32.04 4.80
CA GLY A 16 19.16 31.99 4.45
C GLY A 16 19.49 31.64 2.99
N ALA A 17 18.50 31.25 2.18
CA ALA A 17 18.75 30.71 0.82
C ALA A 17 18.53 31.71 -0.33
N SER A 18 18.30 32.99 -0.04
CA SER A 18 17.82 33.94 -1.08
C SER A 18 18.92 34.76 -1.79
N SER A 19 20.21 34.51 -1.59
CA SER A 19 21.23 35.41 -2.19
C SER A 19 22.50 34.72 -2.71
N ALA A 20 22.44 33.53 -3.21
CA ALA A 20 23.53 32.97 -4.01
C ALA A 20 22.98 31.90 -4.94
N PHE A 21 22.81 32.22 -6.24
CA PHE A 21 22.95 31.30 -7.36
C PHE A 21 22.18 31.83 -8.58
N ALA A 22 22.79 32.82 -9.22
CA ALA A 22 22.55 33.07 -10.64
C ALA A 22 23.80 32.54 -11.38
N ALA A 23 23.83 31.27 -11.64
CA ALA A 23 24.69 30.68 -12.66
C ALA A 23 23.77 29.79 -13.49
N GLN A 24 23.45 30.25 -14.68
CA GLN A 24 22.77 29.49 -15.71
C GLN A 24 23.72 28.41 -16.20
N ILE A 25 23.58 27.17 -15.66
CA ILE A 25 24.23 26.00 -16.22
C ILE A 25 23.16 25.35 -17.11
N GLU A 26 23.36 25.42 -18.43
CA GLU A 26 22.68 24.55 -19.36
C GLU A 26 23.05 23.11 -19.00
N LEU A 27 22.14 22.41 -18.37
CA LEU A 27 22.27 20.98 -18.09
C LEU A 27 21.87 20.22 -19.36
N GLU A 28 22.79 19.42 -19.88
CA GLU A 28 22.42 18.31 -20.73
C GLU A 28 21.32 17.51 -20.03
N ASP A 29 20.24 17.24 -20.78
CA ASP A 29 19.04 16.56 -20.34
C ASP A 29 19.34 15.42 -19.35
N SER A 30 19.08 15.65 -18.09
CA SER A 30 19.02 14.58 -17.10
C SER A 30 17.91 13.62 -17.52
N THR A 31 18.25 12.41 -17.73
CA THR A 31 17.53 11.29 -18.32
C THR A 31 16.13 11.08 -17.74
N ILE A 32 15.20 11.97 -18.01
CA ILE A 32 13.80 11.61 -18.15
C ILE A 32 13.76 10.87 -19.48
N VAL A 33 13.64 9.55 -19.43
CA VAL A 33 13.31 8.74 -20.60
C VAL A 33 12.15 9.47 -21.26
N GLY A 34 12.31 9.92 -22.50
CA GLY A 34 11.24 10.55 -23.25
C GLY A 34 10.14 9.52 -23.47
N ARG A 35 9.30 9.33 -22.46
CA ARG A 35 8.11 8.48 -22.54
C ARG A 35 7.17 9.16 -23.51
N GLN A 36 6.65 8.39 -24.43
CA GLN A 36 5.65 8.88 -25.36
C GLN A 36 4.43 9.39 -24.60
N GLN A 37 3.70 10.31 -25.19
CA GLN A 37 2.46 10.85 -24.66
C GLN A 37 1.50 9.68 -24.36
N GLY A 38 0.90 9.66 -23.16
CA GLY A 38 -0.11 8.68 -22.79
C GLY A 38 -1.35 8.78 -23.68
N ASP A 39 -2.22 7.79 -23.59
CA ASP A 39 -3.52 7.85 -24.25
C ASP A 39 -4.66 8.10 -23.23
N ALA A 40 -5.88 8.22 -23.73
CA ALA A 40 -7.06 8.50 -22.89
C ALA A 40 -7.37 7.39 -21.85
N THR A 41 -6.82 6.18 -22.02
CA THR A 41 -7.00 5.03 -21.12
C THR A 41 -5.78 4.74 -20.26
N ALA A 42 -4.61 5.30 -20.60
CA ALA A 42 -3.35 5.13 -19.88
C ALA A 42 -2.53 6.44 -19.94
N PRO A 43 -2.86 7.43 -19.09
CA PRO A 43 -2.13 8.69 -19.01
C PRO A 43 -0.66 8.47 -18.65
N SER A 44 0.21 9.30 -19.20
CA SER A 44 1.64 9.31 -18.86
C SER A 44 1.88 9.73 -17.41
N ILE A 45 3.06 9.42 -16.85
CA ILE A 45 3.47 9.90 -15.51
C ILE A 45 3.38 11.43 -15.41
N ALA A 46 3.74 12.18 -16.46
CA ALA A 46 3.70 13.63 -16.46
C ALA A 46 2.25 14.15 -16.33
N GLU A 47 1.32 13.58 -17.09
CA GLU A 47 -0.10 13.90 -17.02
C GLU A 47 -0.68 13.57 -15.63
N LYS A 48 -0.27 12.43 -15.06
CA LYS A 48 -0.67 12.03 -13.71
C LYS A 48 -0.08 12.94 -12.63
N ARG A 49 1.17 13.37 -12.76
CA ARG A 49 1.76 14.36 -11.85
C ARG A 49 0.98 15.68 -11.88
N ALA A 50 0.57 16.14 -13.06
CA ALA A 50 -0.26 17.33 -13.20
C ALA A 50 -1.67 17.14 -12.61
N GLU A 51 -2.26 15.95 -12.71
CA GLU A 51 -3.52 15.61 -12.03
C GLU A 51 -3.35 15.61 -10.51
N PHE A 52 -2.30 14.98 -9.98
CA PHE A 52 -2.03 14.87 -8.55
C PHE A 52 -1.68 16.22 -7.92
N ALA A 53 -1.02 17.10 -8.65
CA ALA A 53 -0.77 18.47 -8.20
C ALA A 53 -2.04 19.26 -7.91
N ARG A 54 -3.20 18.88 -8.48
CA ARG A 54 -4.49 19.53 -8.18
C ARG A 54 -5.17 19.03 -6.91
N ILE A 55 -4.73 17.92 -6.33
CA ILE A 55 -5.30 17.40 -5.08
C ILE A 55 -4.85 18.32 -3.93
N PRO A 56 -5.75 18.98 -3.19
CA PRO A 56 -5.38 19.81 -2.05
C PRO A 56 -5.10 18.95 -0.81
N GLY A 57 -4.09 18.07 -0.87
CA GLY A 57 -3.77 17.11 0.19
C GLY A 57 -2.65 16.18 -0.22
N GLY A 58 -2.18 15.33 0.71
CA GLY A 58 -1.07 14.41 0.50
C GLY A 58 -1.33 13.43 -0.64
N ALA A 59 -0.61 13.61 -1.74
CA ALA A 59 -0.65 12.72 -2.90
C ALA A 59 0.69 12.78 -3.63
N SER A 60 1.21 11.62 -4.04
CA SER A 60 2.51 11.50 -4.67
C SER A 60 2.54 10.37 -5.71
N ILE A 61 3.51 10.43 -6.62
CA ILE A 61 3.76 9.40 -7.63
C ILE A 61 5.19 8.90 -7.46
N VAL A 62 5.34 7.58 -7.37
CA VAL A 62 6.63 6.90 -7.38
C VAL A 62 6.89 6.37 -8.78
N ASP A 63 7.91 6.87 -9.44
CA ASP A 63 8.38 6.36 -10.71
C ASP A 63 9.10 5.02 -10.51
N ALA A 64 8.65 3.95 -11.18
CA ALA A 64 9.21 2.61 -11.02
C ALA A 64 10.70 2.52 -11.40
N GLU A 65 11.18 3.39 -12.29
CA GLU A 65 12.59 3.44 -12.66
C GLU A 65 13.51 3.78 -11.47
N THR A 66 12.97 4.43 -10.43
CA THR A 66 13.75 4.82 -9.24
C THR A 66 14.14 3.65 -8.36
N TYR A 67 13.26 2.67 -8.16
CA TYR A 67 13.55 1.50 -7.32
C TYR A 67 14.07 0.29 -8.13
N LYS A 68 13.83 0.23 -9.44
CA LYS A 68 14.37 -0.83 -10.31
C LYS A 68 15.90 -0.80 -10.46
N THR A 69 16.57 0.17 -9.85
CA THR A 69 18.04 0.25 -9.72
C THR A 69 18.64 -0.76 -8.73
N GLY A 70 17.85 -1.60 -8.09
CA GLY A 70 18.22 -2.68 -7.21
C GLY A 70 17.28 -3.86 -7.35
N ARG A 71 17.24 -4.75 -6.37
CA ARG A 71 16.22 -5.79 -6.26
C ARG A 71 14.84 -5.13 -6.16
N ALA A 72 13.89 -5.59 -6.97
CA ALA A 72 12.53 -5.05 -7.02
C ALA A 72 11.52 -6.20 -6.91
N SER A 73 11.59 -7.00 -5.83
CA SER A 73 10.83 -8.23 -5.67
C SER A 73 9.64 -8.11 -4.72
N SER A 74 9.58 -7.07 -3.89
CA SER A 74 8.54 -6.95 -2.89
C SER A 74 7.84 -5.59 -2.93
N PRO A 75 6.61 -5.50 -2.41
CA PRO A 75 5.96 -4.20 -2.20
C PRO A 75 6.79 -3.23 -1.36
N GLN A 76 7.61 -3.74 -0.42
CA GLN A 76 8.55 -2.93 0.35
C GLN A 76 9.59 -2.27 -0.56
N ASP A 77 10.14 -2.99 -1.54
CA ASP A 77 11.11 -2.43 -2.46
C ASP A 77 10.50 -1.27 -3.28
N ALA A 78 9.25 -1.43 -3.72
CA ALA A 78 8.54 -0.45 -4.54
C ALA A 78 8.05 0.78 -3.76
N LEU A 79 7.56 0.60 -2.53
CA LEU A 79 6.90 1.64 -1.74
C LEU A 79 7.81 2.28 -0.68
N SER A 80 9.03 1.77 -0.51
CA SER A 80 9.91 2.19 0.59
C SER A 80 10.31 3.67 0.58
N GLN A 81 10.21 4.33 -0.56
CA GLN A 81 10.49 5.77 -0.73
C GLN A 81 9.22 6.58 -1.02
N ALA A 82 8.04 5.96 -0.97
CA ALA A 82 6.77 6.65 -1.17
C ALA A 82 6.46 7.53 0.05
N THR A 83 6.34 8.84 -0.16
CA THR A 83 6.08 9.80 0.91
C THR A 83 4.83 9.42 1.71
N GLY A 84 4.95 9.37 3.03
CA GLY A 84 3.83 9.07 3.94
C GLY A 84 3.49 7.59 4.06
N VAL A 85 4.27 6.69 3.45
CA VAL A 85 4.05 5.25 3.49
C VAL A 85 5.08 4.58 4.41
N TYR A 86 4.62 3.96 5.48
CA TYR A 86 5.43 3.03 6.27
C TYR A 86 5.19 1.62 5.77
N ILE A 87 6.24 0.92 5.35
CA ILE A 87 6.14 -0.46 4.89
C ILE A 87 7.36 -1.27 5.33
N GLN A 88 7.11 -2.45 5.88
CA GLN A 88 8.15 -3.39 6.32
C GLN A 88 7.75 -4.81 5.98
N SER A 89 8.69 -5.61 5.49
CA SER A 89 8.50 -7.03 5.30
C SER A 89 8.17 -7.70 6.64
N ARG A 90 7.29 -8.67 6.61
CA ARG A 90 6.78 -9.32 7.80
C ARG A 90 7.25 -10.77 7.93
N SER A 91 7.15 -11.54 6.87
CA SER A 91 7.43 -12.98 6.89
C SER A 91 8.21 -13.41 5.64
N GLY A 92 9.23 -12.66 5.28
CA GLY A 92 9.94 -12.80 4.01
C GLY A 92 9.61 -11.64 3.09
N ALA A 93 9.86 -11.76 1.78
CA ALA A 93 9.85 -10.62 0.88
C ALA A 93 8.46 -10.03 0.63
N GLU A 94 7.40 -10.82 0.57
CA GLU A 94 6.14 -10.38 -0.01
C GLU A 94 5.10 -9.94 1.00
N GLU A 95 4.96 -10.66 2.11
CA GLU A 95 4.02 -10.25 3.13
C GLU A 95 4.59 -9.03 3.87
N SER A 96 3.95 -7.90 3.69
CA SER A 96 4.39 -6.64 4.25
C SER A 96 3.38 -6.05 5.22
N ARG A 97 3.89 -5.35 6.23
CA ARG A 97 3.10 -4.49 7.08
C ARG A 97 3.12 -3.10 6.50
N LEU A 98 1.99 -2.64 5.99
CA LEU A 98 1.81 -1.33 5.38
C LEU A 98 0.99 -0.44 6.29
N SER A 99 1.39 0.82 6.40
CA SER A 99 0.58 1.85 7.04
C SER A 99 0.68 3.18 6.33
N ILE A 100 -0.46 3.85 6.24
CA ILE A 100 -0.56 5.27 5.92
C ILE A 100 -1.36 5.92 7.06
N ARG A 101 -0.73 6.87 7.77
CA ARG A 101 -1.35 7.64 8.87
C ARG A 101 -1.98 6.76 9.97
N GLY A 102 -1.41 5.58 10.21
CA GLY A 102 -1.87 4.62 11.21
C GLY A 102 -2.85 3.58 10.71
N SER A 103 -3.53 3.77 9.58
CA SER A 103 -4.37 2.73 8.97
C SER A 103 -3.50 1.63 8.36
N GLY A 104 -4.00 0.40 8.35
CA GLY A 104 -3.30 -0.78 7.82
C GLY A 104 -2.49 -1.55 8.87
N LEU A 105 -2.11 -0.92 9.99
CA LEU A 105 -1.29 -1.55 11.04
C LEU A 105 -2.05 -2.52 11.94
N GLN A 106 -3.34 -2.35 12.02
CA GLN A 106 -4.18 -3.00 13.01
C GLN A 106 -4.40 -4.49 12.75
N ARG A 107 -4.05 -4.98 11.57
CA ARG A 107 -4.22 -6.39 11.24
C ARG A 107 -2.91 -7.01 10.81
N THR A 108 -2.73 -8.22 11.30
CA THR A 108 -1.55 -9.02 11.00
C THR A 108 -1.70 -9.82 9.71
N PHE A 109 -2.91 -10.04 9.16
CA PHE A 109 -3.10 -10.96 8.04
C PHE A 109 -3.78 -10.35 6.81
N HIS A 110 -4.87 -9.64 6.91
CA HIS A 110 -5.48 -8.94 5.79
C HIS A 110 -5.33 -7.46 6.01
N GLN A 111 -4.70 -6.79 5.07
CA GLN A 111 -4.65 -5.36 5.13
C GLN A 111 -6.05 -4.79 4.95
N ARG A 112 -6.38 -3.75 5.67
CA ARG A 112 -7.56 -2.91 5.49
C ARG A 112 -7.22 -1.44 5.75
N GLY A 113 -8.15 -0.55 5.39
CA GLY A 113 -7.99 0.89 5.58
C GLY A 113 -7.14 1.57 4.51
N ILE A 114 -6.57 0.79 3.59
CA ILE A 114 -5.89 1.29 2.41
C ILE A 114 -6.43 0.52 1.22
N LEU A 115 -7.00 1.25 0.26
CA LEU A 115 -7.45 0.67 -0.99
C LEU A 115 -6.24 0.43 -1.90
N LEU A 116 -5.96 -0.82 -2.19
CA LEU A 116 -4.97 -1.22 -3.18
C LEU A 116 -5.67 -1.40 -4.52
N MET A 117 -5.10 -0.84 -5.55
CA MET A 117 -5.60 -0.98 -6.93
C MET A 117 -4.46 -1.34 -7.86
N GLN A 118 -4.78 -2.00 -8.95
CA GLN A 118 -3.90 -2.14 -10.09
C GLN A 118 -4.65 -1.71 -11.34
N ASP A 119 -4.08 -0.74 -12.06
CA ASP A 119 -4.70 -0.16 -13.26
C ASP A 119 -6.13 0.35 -12.99
N GLY A 120 -6.33 0.97 -11.80
CA GLY A 120 -7.61 1.52 -11.36
C GLY A 120 -8.66 0.51 -10.88
N ALA A 121 -8.42 -0.80 -11.01
CA ALA A 121 -9.28 -1.84 -10.48
C ALA A 121 -8.84 -2.29 -9.07
N PRO A 122 -9.74 -2.44 -8.09
CA PRO A 122 -9.39 -2.91 -6.76
C PRO A 122 -8.68 -4.27 -6.75
N LEU A 123 -7.66 -4.39 -5.88
CA LEU A 123 -7.05 -5.65 -5.44
C LEU A 123 -7.68 -6.13 -4.13
N ASN A 124 -8.27 -5.21 -3.37
CA ASN A 124 -9.06 -5.56 -2.21
C ASN A 124 -10.32 -6.33 -2.64
N LEU A 125 -10.71 -7.31 -1.81
CA LEU A 125 -12.02 -7.94 -1.92
C LEU A 125 -13.14 -6.93 -1.63
N ALA A 126 -14.36 -7.23 -2.03
CA ALA A 126 -15.50 -6.32 -1.87
C ALA A 126 -15.82 -5.94 -0.41
N ASP A 127 -15.33 -6.70 0.58
CA ASP A 127 -15.45 -6.35 1.99
C ASP A 127 -14.39 -5.33 2.46
N GLY A 128 -13.42 -4.98 1.62
CA GLY A 128 -12.34 -4.05 1.91
C GLY A 128 -11.03 -4.71 2.35
N SER A 129 -11.01 -6.02 2.58
CA SER A 129 -9.77 -6.74 2.91
C SER A 129 -8.88 -6.88 1.68
N GLY A 130 -7.57 -6.69 1.83
CA GLY A 130 -6.61 -6.78 0.74
C GLY A 130 -5.32 -7.46 1.12
N ASP A 131 -4.54 -7.84 0.12
CA ASP A 131 -3.17 -8.29 0.26
C ASP A 131 -2.28 -7.81 -0.91
N PHE A 132 -0.95 -7.91 -0.74
CA PHE A 132 0.02 -7.36 -1.69
C PHE A 132 0.62 -8.39 -2.63
N GLN A 133 0.40 -9.67 -2.37
CA GLN A 133 1.17 -10.74 -3.00
C GLN A 133 0.86 -10.89 -4.51
N SER A 134 -0.24 -10.27 -4.98
CA SER A 134 -0.59 -10.20 -6.40
C SER A 134 0.17 -9.13 -7.19
N ILE A 135 0.99 -8.29 -6.54
CA ILE A 135 1.69 -7.18 -7.18
C ILE A 135 3.06 -7.64 -7.66
N GLU A 136 3.41 -7.33 -8.92
CA GLU A 136 4.75 -7.52 -9.49
C GLU A 136 5.47 -6.18 -9.63
N PRO A 137 6.34 -5.79 -8.68
CA PRO A 137 6.96 -4.47 -8.66
C PRO A 137 7.78 -4.14 -9.91
N ILE A 138 8.42 -5.14 -10.52
CA ILE A 138 9.24 -4.91 -11.71
C ILE A 138 8.40 -4.66 -12.97
N ALA A 139 7.14 -5.11 -12.99
CA ALA A 139 6.20 -4.91 -14.09
C ALA A 139 5.38 -3.62 -13.96
N LEU A 140 5.79 -2.65 -13.12
CA LEU A 140 5.09 -1.38 -12.96
C LEU A 140 5.76 -0.27 -13.77
N ASP A 141 4.97 0.68 -14.23
CA ASP A 141 5.38 1.96 -14.79
C ASP A 141 5.56 3.00 -13.67
N HIS A 142 4.55 3.14 -12.82
CA HIS A 142 4.56 4.00 -11.64
C HIS A 142 3.56 3.54 -10.59
N ILE A 143 3.64 4.16 -9.41
CA ILE A 143 2.71 3.93 -8.32
C ILE A 143 2.11 5.28 -7.91
N GLU A 144 0.79 5.34 -7.84
CA GLU A 144 0.02 6.51 -7.40
C GLU A 144 -0.34 6.32 -5.92
N VAL A 145 0.01 7.26 -5.05
CA VAL A 145 -0.29 7.20 -3.61
C VAL A 145 -1.13 8.40 -3.21
N MET A 146 -2.33 8.16 -2.69
CA MET A 146 -3.23 9.16 -2.12
C MET A 146 -3.36 8.89 -0.63
N ARG A 147 -2.88 9.80 0.22
CA ARG A 147 -2.79 9.61 1.67
C ARG A 147 -4.04 10.09 2.39
N GLY A 148 -4.54 9.29 3.34
CA GLY A 148 -5.71 9.62 4.14
C GLY A 148 -6.95 9.86 3.28
N ALA A 149 -7.79 10.78 3.72
CA ALA A 149 -9.04 11.11 3.06
C ALA A 149 -8.89 11.73 1.64
N ASN A 150 -7.67 11.82 1.08
CA ASN A 150 -7.48 12.27 -0.30
C ASN A 150 -7.91 11.21 -1.33
N ALA A 151 -8.10 9.97 -0.90
CA ALA A 151 -8.68 8.88 -1.69
C ALA A 151 -10.23 8.83 -1.65
N TRP A 152 -10.90 9.79 -1.07
CA TRP A 152 -12.34 9.83 -0.76
C TRP A 152 -13.26 9.48 -1.94
N ARG A 153 -12.86 9.78 -3.19
CA ARG A 153 -13.63 9.47 -4.40
C ARG A 153 -13.75 7.96 -4.67
N TYR A 154 -12.93 7.14 -4.02
CA TYR A 154 -12.95 5.70 -4.14
C TYR A 154 -13.84 5.00 -3.10
N GLY A 155 -14.65 5.77 -2.36
CA GLY A 155 -15.67 5.22 -1.48
C GLY A 155 -15.17 4.83 -0.10
N ALA A 156 -15.61 3.68 0.39
CA ALA A 156 -15.23 3.12 1.68
C ALA A 156 -13.91 2.33 1.62
N ALA A 157 -13.45 1.86 2.79
CA ALA A 157 -12.22 1.05 2.94
C ALA A 157 -10.91 1.78 2.59
N ASN A 158 -10.86 3.10 2.76
CA ASN A 158 -9.72 3.93 2.43
C ASN A 158 -9.41 5.03 3.47
N LEU A 159 -9.62 4.75 4.74
CA LEU A 159 -9.34 5.71 5.83
C LEU A 159 -7.87 6.14 5.81
N GLY A 160 -6.94 5.24 5.54
CA GLY A 160 -5.52 5.52 5.34
C GLY A 160 -5.18 6.05 3.96
N GLY A 161 -6.04 5.86 2.97
CA GLY A 161 -5.80 6.30 1.60
C GLY A 161 -5.93 5.20 0.54
N ALA A 162 -5.35 5.45 -0.63
CA ALA A 162 -5.31 4.49 -1.72
C ALA A 162 -3.95 4.44 -2.40
N ILE A 163 -3.59 3.27 -2.90
CA ILE A 163 -2.40 3.05 -3.72
C ILE A 163 -2.83 2.37 -5.02
N ASN A 164 -2.49 2.96 -6.16
CA ASN A 164 -2.73 2.39 -7.47
C ASN A 164 -1.40 2.01 -8.14
N PHE A 165 -1.23 0.73 -8.42
CA PHE A 165 -0.08 0.17 -9.12
C PHE A 165 -0.39 0.18 -10.62
N VAL A 166 0.34 0.97 -11.40
CA VAL A 166 0.07 1.17 -12.82
C VAL A 166 1.05 0.37 -13.65
N THR A 167 0.54 -0.50 -14.52
CA THR A 167 1.35 -1.29 -15.43
C THR A 167 1.76 -0.47 -16.67
N PRO A 168 2.89 -0.79 -17.31
CA PRO A 168 3.27 -0.18 -18.57
C PRO A 168 2.30 -0.55 -19.70
N THR A 169 2.37 0.21 -20.78
CA THR A 169 1.63 -0.05 -22.03
C THR A 169 2.62 -0.34 -23.16
N GLY A 170 2.13 -0.70 -24.34
CA GLY A 170 2.95 -0.82 -25.54
C GLY A 170 3.68 0.46 -25.92
N LYS A 171 3.19 1.63 -25.45
CA LYS A 171 3.78 2.94 -25.71
C LYS A 171 4.78 3.40 -24.66
N THR A 172 4.73 2.86 -23.44
CA THR A 172 5.55 3.33 -22.33
C THR A 172 6.67 2.35 -21.94
N ALA A 173 6.52 1.06 -22.25
CA ALA A 173 7.54 0.04 -22.00
C ALA A 173 8.60 -0.02 -23.10
N PRO A 174 9.82 -0.54 -22.81
CA PRO A 174 10.74 -1.03 -23.83
C PRO A 174 10.10 -2.14 -24.68
N LYS A 175 10.46 -2.24 -25.98
CA LYS A 175 9.91 -3.28 -26.87
C LYS A 175 10.15 -4.69 -26.34
N VAL A 176 11.32 -4.92 -25.78
CA VAL A 176 11.68 -6.17 -25.10
C VAL A 176 12.44 -5.81 -23.82
N GLN A 177 12.07 -6.44 -22.73
CA GLN A 177 12.82 -6.36 -21.48
C GLN A 177 13.00 -7.77 -20.93
N LEU A 178 14.25 -8.15 -20.68
CA LEU A 178 14.61 -9.39 -19.99
C LEU A 178 15.44 -9.04 -18.77
N ARG A 179 15.12 -9.64 -17.64
CA ARG A 179 15.89 -9.43 -16.41
C ARG A 179 16.02 -10.74 -15.64
N THR A 180 17.20 -11.03 -15.14
CA THR A 180 17.48 -12.14 -14.24
C THR A 180 18.20 -11.62 -13.00
N GLU A 181 17.84 -12.17 -11.86
CA GLU A 181 18.38 -11.78 -10.57
C GLU A 181 18.73 -13.01 -9.75
N ALA A 182 19.76 -12.91 -8.91
CA ALA A 182 20.13 -13.92 -7.94
C ALA A 182 20.70 -13.24 -6.67
N GLY A 183 20.68 -13.94 -5.54
CA GLY A 183 21.23 -13.36 -4.32
C GLY A 183 21.14 -14.26 -3.10
N SER A 184 21.37 -13.66 -1.93
CA SER A 184 21.30 -14.32 -0.64
C SER A 184 19.93 -14.96 -0.40
N PHE A 185 19.89 -15.97 0.46
CA PHE A 185 18.68 -16.72 0.84
C PHE A 185 18.08 -17.51 -0.33
N ASP A 186 18.93 -17.98 -1.21
CA ASP A 186 18.58 -18.72 -2.44
C ASP A 186 17.60 -17.96 -3.36
N TYR A 187 17.72 -16.62 -3.34
CA TYR A 187 16.90 -15.74 -4.14
C TYR A 187 17.21 -15.87 -5.62
N GLN A 188 16.20 -16.11 -6.43
CA GLN A 188 16.28 -16.18 -7.89
C GLN A 188 15.04 -15.53 -8.52
N ARG A 189 15.24 -14.86 -9.66
CA ARG A 189 14.14 -14.29 -10.44
C ARG A 189 14.48 -14.32 -11.93
N ILE A 190 13.46 -14.60 -12.74
CA ILE A 190 13.44 -14.36 -14.16
C ILE A 190 12.23 -13.50 -14.48
N PHE A 191 12.45 -12.43 -15.23
CA PHE A 191 11.40 -11.53 -15.72
C PHE A 191 11.57 -11.31 -17.21
N GLY A 192 10.47 -11.35 -17.95
CA GLY A 192 10.42 -11.01 -19.36
C GLY A 192 9.20 -10.16 -19.67
N ALA A 193 9.37 -9.15 -20.54
CA ALA A 193 8.26 -8.36 -21.05
C ALA A 193 8.44 -8.03 -22.52
N VAL A 194 7.33 -7.91 -23.23
CA VAL A 194 7.27 -7.44 -24.62
C VAL A 194 6.19 -6.38 -24.74
N ALA A 195 6.48 -5.34 -25.52
CA ALA A 195 5.61 -4.22 -25.76
C ALA A 195 5.65 -3.82 -27.24
N GLU A 196 4.50 -3.49 -27.81
CA GLU A 196 4.42 -3.05 -29.19
C GLU A 196 3.39 -1.93 -29.34
N ASP A 197 3.76 -0.92 -30.10
CA ASP A 197 2.90 0.20 -30.51
C ASP A 197 2.50 0.00 -31.99
N PHE A 198 1.22 -0.25 -32.22
CA PHE A 198 0.62 -0.41 -33.55
C PHE A 198 -0.01 0.90 -34.07
N GLY A 199 0.27 2.02 -33.43
CA GLY A 199 -0.30 3.33 -33.74
C GLY A 199 -1.55 3.62 -32.93
N ASP A 200 -2.75 3.36 -33.44
CA ASP A 200 -3.99 3.57 -32.68
C ASP A 200 -4.18 2.56 -31.55
N TRP A 201 -3.53 1.42 -31.62
CA TRP A 201 -3.52 0.34 -30.61
C TRP A 201 -2.13 0.07 -30.11
N ASP A 202 -2.03 -0.41 -28.90
CA ASP A 202 -0.79 -0.90 -28.31
C ASP A 202 -1.05 -2.10 -27.41
N ALA A 203 -0.02 -2.90 -27.14
CA ALA A 203 -0.10 -4.06 -26.28
C ALA A 203 1.17 -4.22 -25.43
N TYR A 204 0.98 -4.72 -24.21
CA TYR A 204 2.04 -5.10 -23.29
C TYR A 204 1.75 -6.47 -22.69
N LEU A 205 2.79 -7.30 -22.56
CA LEU A 205 2.75 -8.60 -21.91
C LEU A 205 3.99 -8.77 -21.05
N SER A 206 3.85 -9.25 -19.82
CA SER A 206 4.97 -9.61 -18.95
C SER A 206 4.75 -10.93 -18.23
N PHE A 207 5.87 -11.57 -17.90
CA PHE A 207 5.97 -12.77 -17.09
C PHE A 207 7.07 -12.60 -16.06
N SER A 208 6.85 -13.07 -14.85
CA SER A 208 7.82 -13.17 -13.77
C SER A 208 7.73 -14.53 -13.08
N ASP A 209 8.87 -15.15 -12.86
CA ASP A 209 9.04 -16.31 -12.00
C ASP A 209 10.06 -15.95 -10.92
N TYR A 210 9.71 -16.17 -9.67
CA TYR A 210 10.47 -15.75 -8.50
C TYR A 210 10.45 -16.84 -7.44
N SER A 211 11.60 -17.14 -6.85
CA SER A 211 11.74 -18.03 -5.72
C SER A 211 12.80 -17.56 -4.73
N GLN A 212 12.63 -17.92 -3.47
CA GLN A 212 13.64 -17.78 -2.40
C GLN A 212 13.34 -18.74 -1.25
N ASP A 213 14.38 -19.19 -0.53
CA ASP A 213 14.21 -19.90 0.74
C ASP A 213 13.89 -18.92 1.90
N GLY A 214 14.35 -17.66 1.77
CA GLY A 214 14.19 -16.60 2.76
C GLY A 214 15.26 -16.64 3.86
N PHE A 215 15.29 -15.58 4.68
CA PHE A 215 16.25 -15.45 5.79
C PHE A 215 15.96 -16.40 6.95
N ARG A 216 14.70 -16.74 7.17
CA ARG A 216 14.26 -17.56 8.30
C ARG A 216 13.94 -19.00 7.87
N ASP A 217 14.08 -19.93 8.80
CA ASP A 217 13.50 -21.27 8.65
C ASP A 217 11.99 -21.15 8.35
N HIS A 218 11.47 -22.00 7.48
CA HIS A 218 10.06 -22.05 7.11
C HIS A 218 9.54 -20.69 6.57
N SER A 219 10.29 -20.10 5.60
CA SER A 219 9.97 -18.83 4.95
C SER A 219 10.12 -18.86 3.43
N ARG A 220 10.14 -20.05 2.84
CA ARG A 220 10.22 -20.24 1.38
C ARG A 220 9.05 -19.59 0.68
N GLN A 221 9.34 -18.99 -0.49
CA GLN A 221 8.34 -18.37 -1.36
C GLN A 221 8.61 -18.73 -2.82
N GLU A 222 7.53 -19.02 -3.54
CA GLU A 222 7.53 -19.24 -4.99
C GLU A 222 6.36 -18.49 -5.60
N ASN A 223 6.61 -17.74 -6.69
CA ASN A 223 5.58 -16.89 -7.28
C ASN A 223 5.73 -16.86 -8.79
N GLN A 224 4.61 -17.04 -9.49
CA GLN A 224 4.50 -16.84 -10.91
C GLN A 224 3.45 -15.77 -11.21
N ARG A 225 3.80 -14.79 -12.05
CA ARG A 225 2.92 -13.67 -12.37
C ARG A 225 2.93 -13.35 -13.85
N TYR A 226 1.73 -13.21 -14.39
CA TYR A 226 1.49 -12.85 -15.77
C TYR A 226 0.58 -11.62 -15.83
N PHE A 227 1.00 -10.59 -16.55
CA PHE A 227 0.20 -9.41 -16.79
C PHE A 227 0.17 -9.10 -18.27
N ALA A 228 -1.00 -8.72 -18.75
CA ALA A 228 -1.16 -8.26 -20.12
C ALA A 228 -2.14 -7.09 -20.16
N ASN A 229 -1.90 -6.16 -21.05
CA ASN A 229 -2.91 -5.20 -21.45
C ASN A 229 -2.85 -4.94 -22.96
N ILE A 230 -4.00 -4.64 -23.51
CA ILE A 230 -4.16 -4.21 -24.89
C ILE A 230 -5.18 -3.07 -24.93
N GLY A 231 -4.84 -1.97 -25.57
CA GLY A 231 -5.73 -0.82 -25.63
C GLY A 231 -5.44 0.09 -26.81
N GLY A 232 -6.32 1.05 -27.00
CA GLY A 232 -6.19 2.01 -28.09
C GLY A 232 -7.47 2.77 -28.36
N ARG A 233 -7.40 3.58 -29.44
CA ARG A 233 -8.51 4.39 -29.94
C ARG A 233 -9.34 3.57 -30.94
N ILE A 234 -10.64 3.45 -30.66
CA ILE A 234 -11.61 2.89 -31.60
C ILE A 234 -11.97 3.95 -32.65
N ASN A 235 -12.06 5.21 -32.23
CA ASN A 235 -12.24 6.39 -33.09
C ASN A 235 -11.76 7.65 -32.33
N GLU A 236 -11.93 8.83 -32.93
CA GLU A 236 -11.47 10.12 -32.36
C GLU A 236 -12.01 10.42 -30.94
N ARG A 237 -13.16 9.84 -30.56
CA ARG A 237 -13.83 10.09 -29.28
C ARG A 237 -13.80 8.92 -28.32
N LEU A 238 -13.57 7.70 -28.80
CA LEU A 238 -13.71 6.48 -28.01
C LEU A 238 -12.39 5.72 -27.95
N ALA A 239 -11.89 5.51 -26.74
CA ALA A 239 -10.73 4.69 -26.43
C ALA A 239 -11.08 3.60 -25.41
N THR A 240 -10.44 2.45 -25.51
CA THR A 240 -10.64 1.32 -24.58
C THR A 240 -9.35 0.59 -24.30
N ARG A 241 -9.20 0.02 -23.10
CA ARG A 241 -8.09 -0.85 -22.72
C ARG A 241 -8.56 -1.99 -21.84
N PHE A 242 -8.10 -3.19 -22.16
CA PHE A 242 -8.32 -4.40 -21.39
C PHE A 242 -7.05 -4.77 -20.64
N TYR A 243 -7.22 -5.27 -19.42
CA TYR A 243 -6.17 -5.74 -18.53
C TYR A 243 -6.45 -7.17 -18.10
N ILE A 244 -5.42 -8.01 -18.06
CA ILE A 244 -5.50 -9.40 -17.61
C ILE A 244 -4.36 -9.64 -16.63
N SER A 245 -4.66 -10.31 -15.52
CA SER A 245 -3.68 -10.73 -14.52
C SER A 245 -3.91 -12.18 -14.13
N HIS A 246 -2.83 -12.95 -14.03
CA HIS A 246 -2.80 -14.27 -13.43
C HIS A 246 -1.62 -14.36 -12.47
N VAL A 247 -1.85 -14.82 -11.24
CA VAL A 247 -0.86 -14.92 -10.18
C VAL A 247 -1.02 -16.23 -9.46
N GLU A 248 0.09 -16.96 -9.29
CA GLU A 248 0.21 -18.11 -8.40
C GLU A 248 1.28 -17.79 -7.35
N THR A 249 0.96 -18.06 -6.09
CA THR A 249 1.84 -17.77 -4.95
C THR A 249 1.78 -18.90 -3.95
N ASP A 250 2.95 -19.42 -3.59
CA ASP A 250 3.17 -20.35 -2.49
C ASP A 250 4.12 -19.70 -1.48
N SER A 251 3.71 -19.58 -0.22
CA SER A 251 4.47 -18.86 0.80
C SER A 251 4.40 -19.54 2.16
N GLU A 252 5.52 -19.98 2.70
CA GLU A 252 5.65 -20.43 4.07
C GLU A 252 5.63 -19.25 5.06
N ILE A 253 5.18 -19.51 6.29
CA ILE A 253 5.04 -18.48 7.33
C ILE A 253 5.84 -18.87 8.57
N PRO A 254 6.96 -18.19 8.86
CA PRO A 254 7.85 -18.54 9.98
C PRO A 254 7.32 -18.14 11.36
N GLY A 255 6.27 -17.31 11.43
CA GLY A 255 5.66 -16.85 12.68
C GLY A 255 6.49 -15.84 13.48
N SER A 256 5.93 -15.38 14.60
CA SER A 256 6.54 -14.40 15.49
C SER A 256 7.40 -15.07 16.57
N LEU A 257 8.41 -14.34 17.05
CA LEU A 257 9.35 -14.76 18.10
C LEU A 257 9.22 -13.86 19.34
N THR A 258 9.66 -14.37 20.50
CA THR A 258 9.99 -13.49 21.63
C THR A 258 11.30 -12.77 21.36
N LYS A 259 11.59 -11.68 22.07
CA LYS A 259 12.91 -11.03 21.97
C LYS A 259 14.06 -11.95 22.34
N ALA A 260 13.87 -12.78 23.37
CA ALA A 260 14.88 -13.76 23.79
C ALA A 260 15.17 -14.77 22.68
N GLN A 261 14.14 -15.26 21.98
CA GLN A 261 14.29 -16.16 20.84
C GLN A 261 15.00 -15.46 19.68
N LEU A 262 14.56 -14.25 19.32
CA LEU A 262 15.12 -13.46 18.24
C LEU A 262 16.62 -13.12 18.45
N ARG A 263 17.01 -12.75 19.68
CA ARG A 263 18.41 -12.48 20.02
C ARG A 263 19.29 -13.73 20.00
N ARG A 264 18.73 -14.90 20.34
CA ARG A 264 19.47 -16.18 20.34
C ARG A 264 19.69 -16.71 18.93
N ASN A 265 18.65 -16.70 18.10
CA ASN A 265 18.69 -17.10 16.69
C ASN A 265 17.58 -16.37 15.92
N PRO A 266 17.90 -15.30 15.17
CA PRO A 266 16.90 -14.57 14.39
C PRO A 266 16.37 -15.36 13.18
N GLU A 267 17.09 -16.38 12.72
CA GLU A 267 16.71 -17.20 11.57
C GLU A 267 15.62 -18.26 11.93
N GLN A 268 15.47 -18.61 13.22
CA GLN A 268 14.53 -19.65 13.62
C GLN A 268 13.08 -19.31 13.28
N ALA A 269 12.29 -20.32 12.91
CA ALA A 269 10.84 -20.23 12.89
C ALA A 269 10.22 -20.48 14.26
N ALA A 270 8.98 -20.05 14.47
CA ALA A 270 8.19 -20.46 15.62
C ALA A 270 7.83 -21.95 15.48
N LEU A 271 8.03 -22.75 16.54
CA LEU A 271 7.78 -24.19 16.49
C LEU A 271 6.34 -24.54 16.04
N SER A 272 5.37 -23.74 16.47
CA SER A 272 3.96 -23.95 16.11
C SER A 272 3.68 -23.77 14.61
N THR A 273 4.42 -22.91 13.93
CA THR A 273 4.23 -22.68 12.48
C THR A 273 4.88 -23.81 11.66
N VAL A 274 6.02 -24.32 12.11
CA VAL A 274 6.66 -25.50 11.49
C VAL A 274 5.81 -26.75 11.68
N THR A 275 5.33 -27.01 12.90
CA THR A 275 4.50 -28.20 13.17
C THR A 275 3.12 -28.13 12.52
N GLY A 276 2.58 -26.92 12.35
CA GLY A 276 1.32 -26.66 11.66
C GLY A 276 1.47 -26.58 10.14
N ASP A 277 2.69 -26.62 9.61
CA ASP A 277 3.01 -26.37 8.20
C ASP A 277 2.31 -25.10 7.67
N ASN A 278 2.53 -23.99 8.40
CA ASN A 278 1.81 -22.74 8.13
C ASN A 278 2.22 -22.13 6.81
N LYS A 279 1.24 -21.87 5.94
CA LYS A 279 1.43 -21.37 4.58
C LYS A 279 0.34 -20.38 4.18
N ARG A 280 0.59 -19.69 3.09
CA ARG A 280 -0.39 -18.86 2.41
C ARG A 280 -0.23 -19.03 0.90
N ASP A 281 -0.95 -19.97 0.34
CA ASP A 281 -0.91 -20.31 -1.07
C ASP A 281 -2.20 -19.81 -1.73
N PHE A 282 -2.11 -19.17 -2.87
CA PHE A 282 -3.29 -18.75 -3.61
C PHE A 282 -3.05 -18.62 -5.11
N THR A 283 -4.14 -18.77 -5.86
CA THR A 283 -4.25 -18.39 -7.27
C THR A 283 -5.17 -17.18 -7.39
N PHE A 284 -4.81 -16.19 -8.19
CA PHE A 284 -5.61 -14.99 -8.46
C PHE A 284 -5.70 -14.74 -9.96
N ASN A 285 -6.92 -14.59 -10.46
CA ASN A 285 -7.21 -14.24 -11.85
C ASN A 285 -8.03 -12.96 -11.89
N ARG A 286 -7.71 -12.05 -12.82
CA ARG A 286 -8.50 -10.85 -13.02
C ARG A 286 -8.53 -10.45 -14.50
N ILE A 287 -9.70 -9.97 -14.92
CA ILE A 287 -9.89 -9.22 -16.15
C ILE A 287 -10.49 -7.86 -15.82
N GLY A 288 -9.98 -6.79 -16.42
CA GLY A 288 -10.48 -5.43 -16.27
C GLY A 288 -10.61 -4.73 -17.60
N ASN A 289 -11.44 -3.69 -17.63
CA ASN A 289 -11.60 -2.80 -18.79
C ASN A 289 -11.75 -1.36 -18.32
N ILE A 290 -11.14 -0.44 -19.05
CA ILE A 290 -11.37 0.99 -18.97
C ILE A 290 -11.76 1.47 -20.37
N THR A 291 -12.90 2.13 -20.49
CA THR A 291 -13.38 2.73 -21.74
C THR A 291 -13.67 4.21 -21.49
N THR A 292 -13.07 5.09 -22.28
CA THR A 292 -13.23 6.54 -22.19
C THR A 292 -13.90 7.07 -23.45
N LEU A 293 -14.97 7.85 -23.26
CA LEU A 293 -15.69 8.54 -24.32
C LEU A 293 -15.52 10.06 -24.14
N GLN A 294 -14.87 10.69 -25.11
CA GLN A 294 -14.75 12.17 -25.17
C GLN A 294 -16.02 12.76 -25.81
N LEU A 295 -16.59 13.75 -25.16
CA LEU A 295 -17.77 14.47 -25.59
C LEU A 295 -17.41 15.94 -25.88
N ASP A 296 -18.30 16.62 -26.59
CA ASP A 296 -18.11 18.05 -26.88
C ASP A 296 -18.22 18.90 -25.59
N GLY A 297 -17.67 20.11 -25.60
CA GLY A 297 -17.78 21.05 -24.48
C GLY A 297 -16.93 20.71 -23.24
N GLY A 298 -15.87 19.93 -23.40
CA GLY A 298 -14.95 19.57 -22.30
C GLY A 298 -15.47 18.46 -21.38
N HIS A 299 -16.45 17.69 -21.84
CA HIS A 299 -16.99 16.55 -21.12
C HIS A 299 -16.32 15.23 -21.52
N SER A 300 -16.15 14.32 -20.56
CA SER A 300 -15.77 12.93 -20.84
C SER A 300 -16.49 11.97 -19.90
N LEU A 301 -16.74 10.75 -20.39
CA LEU A 301 -17.25 9.63 -19.63
C LEU A 301 -16.19 8.54 -19.58
N GLU A 302 -15.98 7.98 -18.40
CA GLU A 302 -15.08 6.85 -18.18
C GLU A 302 -15.87 5.72 -17.53
N LEU A 303 -15.90 4.57 -18.17
CA LEU A 303 -16.45 3.33 -17.64
C LEU A 303 -15.30 2.40 -17.31
N SER A 304 -15.19 2.02 -16.04
CA SER A 304 -14.26 0.99 -15.58
C SER A 304 -15.04 -0.21 -15.08
N SER A 305 -14.61 -1.42 -15.40
CA SER A 305 -15.19 -2.65 -14.92
C SER A 305 -14.13 -3.72 -14.70
N PHE A 306 -14.37 -4.62 -13.76
CA PHE A 306 -13.50 -5.76 -13.53
C PHE A 306 -14.28 -6.97 -13.03
N TYR A 307 -13.71 -8.16 -13.23
CA TYR A 307 -14.04 -9.41 -12.60
C TYR A 307 -12.78 -10.07 -12.10
N SER A 308 -12.79 -10.61 -10.90
CA SER A 308 -11.66 -11.35 -10.33
C SER A 308 -12.10 -12.58 -9.57
N GLU A 309 -11.25 -13.59 -9.57
CA GLU A 309 -11.36 -14.83 -8.82
C GLU A 309 -10.11 -15.06 -8.00
N LYS A 310 -10.26 -15.53 -6.78
CA LYS A 310 -9.15 -15.91 -5.91
C LYS A 310 -9.47 -17.20 -5.15
N SER A 311 -8.59 -18.19 -5.25
CA SER A 311 -8.63 -19.40 -4.44
C SER A 311 -7.47 -19.36 -3.44
N LEU A 312 -7.78 -19.38 -2.15
CA LEU A 312 -6.83 -19.33 -1.05
C LEU A 312 -6.79 -20.66 -0.29
N TRP A 313 -5.57 -21.18 -0.13
CA TRP A 313 -5.23 -22.27 0.80
C TRP A 313 -4.31 -21.73 1.89
N HIS A 314 -4.77 -21.73 3.15
CA HIS A 314 -4.05 -21.06 4.23
C HIS A 314 -4.07 -21.87 5.54
N PRO A 315 -3.21 -22.91 5.67
CA PRO A 315 -3.01 -23.60 6.92
C PRO A 315 -2.28 -22.70 7.92
N ILE A 316 -2.94 -22.39 9.02
CA ILE A 316 -2.43 -21.70 10.20
C ILE A 316 -2.93 -22.42 11.46
N PHE A 317 -3.58 -21.75 12.42
CA PHE A 317 -4.25 -22.44 13.53
C PHE A 317 -5.42 -23.36 13.07
N GLN A 318 -5.97 -23.07 11.91
CA GLN A 318 -6.92 -23.88 11.14
C GLN A 318 -6.44 -23.90 9.69
N VAL A 319 -6.95 -24.81 8.88
CA VAL A 319 -6.81 -24.70 7.43
C VAL A 319 -7.98 -23.86 6.92
N LEU A 320 -7.67 -22.65 6.48
CA LEU A 320 -8.62 -21.73 5.85
C LEU A 320 -8.60 -21.97 4.34
N GLU A 321 -9.75 -22.33 3.79
CA GLU A 321 -9.99 -22.49 2.36
C GLU A 321 -11.05 -21.49 1.95
N VAL A 322 -10.68 -20.54 1.08
CA VAL A 322 -11.59 -19.48 0.68
C VAL A 322 -11.53 -19.28 -0.83
N ASP A 323 -12.65 -19.52 -1.48
CA ASP A 323 -12.88 -19.17 -2.90
C ASP A 323 -13.66 -17.86 -2.96
N SER A 324 -13.10 -16.85 -3.61
CA SER A 324 -13.66 -15.49 -3.72
C SER A 324 -13.91 -15.13 -5.18
N GLU A 325 -15.03 -14.49 -5.45
CA GLU A 325 -15.39 -13.92 -6.74
C GLU A 325 -15.82 -12.46 -6.51
N ASP A 326 -15.19 -11.49 -7.20
CA ASP A 326 -15.53 -10.08 -7.08
C ASP A 326 -15.80 -9.47 -8.47
N VAL A 327 -16.82 -8.62 -8.55
CA VAL A 327 -17.16 -7.85 -9.74
C VAL A 327 -17.41 -6.40 -9.36
N GLY A 328 -16.91 -5.48 -10.18
CA GLY A 328 -17.12 -4.05 -10.00
C GLY A 328 -17.33 -3.31 -11.30
N VAL A 329 -18.14 -2.26 -11.20
CA VAL A 329 -18.39 -1.31 -12.30
C VAL A 329 -18.38 0.10 -11.74
N ARG A 330 -17.65 1.00 -12.39
CA ARG A 330 -17.58 2.41 -12.05
C ARG A 330 -17.81 3.26 -13.30
N LEU A 331 -18.72 4.21 -13.20
CA LEU A 331 -18.97 5.23 -14.23
C LEU A 331 -18.59 6.59 -13.66
N THR A 332 -17.68 7.29 -14.33
CA THR A 332 -17.22 8.63 -13.95
C THR A 332 -17.49 9.59 -15.10
N HIS A 333 -18.09 10.74 -14.79
CA HIS A 333 -18.20 11.86 -15.71
C HIS A 333 -17.26 12.97 -15.25
N LYS A 334 -16.44 13.47 -16.15
CA LYS A 334 -15.52 14.58 -15.93
C LYS A 334 -15.93 15.73 -16.87
N TRP A 335 -15.84 16.95 -16.35
CA TRP A 335 -16.07 18.17 -17.13
C TRP A 335 -15.07 19.25 -16.75
N GLN A 336 -14.64 20.00 -17.74
CA GLN A 336 -13.79 21.17 -17.58
C GLN A 336 -14.22 22.25 -18.58
N ASN A 337 -14.33 23.51 -18.12
CA ASN A 337 -14.58 24.65 -18.99
C ASN A 337 -13.30 25.48 -19.24
N ALA A 338 -13.43 26.48 -20.10
CA ALA A 338 -12.34 27.41 -20.45
C ALA A 338 -11.90 28.29 -19.27
N ASP A 339 -12.78 28.56 -18.31
CA ASP A 339 -12.49 29.38 -17.13
C ASP A 339 -11.80 28.58 -16.02
N GLY A 340 -11.45 27.31 -16.26
CA GLY A 340 -10.73 26.46 -15.32
C GLY A 340 -11.60 25.75 -14.28
N TRP A 341 -12.95 25.90 -14.33
CA TRP A 341 -13.84 25.09 -13.51
C TRP A 341 -13.77 23.63 -13.91
N ARG A 342 -13.69 22.74 -12.92
CA ARG A 342 -13.70 21.30 -13.17
C ARG A 342 -14.72 20.63 -12.28
N TRP A 343 -15.48 19.74 -12.87
CA TRP A 343 -16.39 18.87 -12.16
C TRP A 343 -16.07 17.40 -12.44
N ASN A 344 -16.13 16.60 -11.40
CA ASN A 344 -15.90 15.15 -11.45
C ASN A 344 -16.96 14.47 -10.59
N GLY A 345 -17.74 13.58 -11.15
CA GLY A 345 -18.78 12.87 -10.42
C GLY A 345 -19.00 11.47 -10.98
N GLY A 346 -19.42 10.55 -10.12
CA GLY A 346 -19.57 9.18 -10.57
C GLY A 346 -20.29 8.30 -9.58
N VAL A 347 -20.54 7.08 -10.03
CA VAL A 347 -21.13 5.99 -9.26
C VAL A 347 -20.28 4.74 -9.40
N GLU A 348 -20.20 3.96 -8.34
CA GLU A 348 -19.49 2.69 -8.31
C GLU A 348 -20.35 1.63 -7.63
N ALA A 349 -20.47 0.47 -8.21
CA ALA A 349 -21.09 -0.71 -7.62
C ALA A 349 -20.09 -1.85 -7.58
N LEU A 350 -19.94 -2.46 -6.40
CA LEU A 350 -19.04 -3.57 -6.15
C LEU A 350 -19.77 -4.68 -5.42
N GLN A 351 -19.60 -5.92 -5.87
CA GLN A 351 -20.11 -7.10 -5.21
C GLN A 351 -19.04 -8.18 -5.16
N GLY A 352 -18.91 -8.83 -4.00
CA GLY A 352 -18.04 -9.98 -3.80
C GLY A 352 -18.76 -11.10 -3.08
N ARG A 353 -18.35 -12.33 -3.36
CA ARG A 353 -18.86 -13.54 -2.74
C ARG A 353 -17.70 -14.45 -2.37
N ASN A 354 -17.60 -14.81 -1.07
CA ASN A 354 -16.63 -15.76 -0.58
C ASN A 354 -17.34 -17.06 -0.18
N GLN A 355 -16.77 -18.19 -0.56
CA GLN A 355 -17.09 -19.51 -0.01
C GLN A 355 -15.96 -19.89 0.94
N ALA A 356 -16.17 -19.70 2.24
CA ALA A 356 -15.18 -19.94 3.28
C ALA A 356 -15.43 -21.28 3.97
N LYS A 357 -14.38 -22.08 4.13
CA LYS A 357 -14.39 -23.35 4.88
C LYS A 357 -13.17 -23.39 5.78
N ASN A 358 -13.38 -23.69 7.07
CA ASN A 358 -12.30 -23.85 8.03
C ASN A 358 -12.26 -25.28 8.54
N TYR A 359 -11.06 -25.84 8.56
CA TYR A 359 -10.82 -27.19 9.06
C TYR A 359 -9.81 -27.15 10.21
N ILE A 360 -9.85 -28.13 11.10
CA ILE A 360 -8.75 -28.34 12.03
C ILE A 360 -7.47 -28.58 11.23
N ASN A 361 -6.41 -27.86 11.60
CA ASN A 361 -5.10 -28.04 10.95
C ASN A 361 -4.41 -29.31 11.52
N VAL A 362 -4.09 -30.24 10.63
CA VAL A 362 -3.32 -31.47 10.96
C VAL A 362 -2.04 -31.44 10.12
N SER A 363 -1.01 -30.71 10.58
CA SER A 363 0.28 -30.54 9.89
C SER A 363 0.10 -30.12 8.41
N GLY A 364 -0.58 -29.00 8.19
CA GLY A 364 -0.85 -28.43 6.89
C GLY A 364 -2.02 -29.06 6.11
N LYS A 365 -2.66 -30.11 6.66
CA LYS A 365 -3.73 -30.86 5.99
C LYS A 365 -5.08 -30.64 6.67
N ARG A 366 -6.16 -30.81 5.89
CA ARG A 366 -7.53 -30.76 6.39
C ARG A 366 -7.77 -31.86 7.41
N GLY A 367 -8.16 -31.50 8.64
CA GLY A 367 -8.81 -32.35 9.60
C GLY A 367 -10.35 -32.26 9.49
N ASN A 368 -11.03 -32.25 10.63
CA ASN A 368 -12.49 -32.08 10.66
C ASN A 368 -12.89 -30.66 10.21
N LEU A 369 -13.96 -30.56 9.42
CA LEU A 369 -14.58 -29.29 9.06
C LEU A 369 -15.25 -28.66 10.29
N VAL A 370 -14.93 -27.41 10.62
CA VAL A 370 -15.41 -26.69 11.80
C VAL A 370 -16.15 -25.42 11.51
N ASP A 371 -16.05 -24.91 10.26
CA ASP A 371 -16.82 -23.75 9.79
C ASP A 371 -17.05 -23.85 8.29
N ARG A 372 -18.24 -23.42 7.85
CA ARG A 372 -18.57 -23.29 6.44
C ARG A 372 -19.55 -22.13 6.25
N GLN A 373 -19.11 -21.09 5.59
CA GLN A 373 -19.89 -19.88 5.37
C GLN A 373 -19.94 -19.50 3.89
N VAL A 374 -21.02 -18.86 3.50
CA VAL A 374 -21.10 -18.05 2.29
C VAL A 374 -21.20 -16.60 2.74
N GLN A 375 -20.23 -15.80 2.34
CA GLN A 375 -20.14 -14.39 2.72
C GLN A 375 -20.34 -13.54 1.48
N THR A 376 -21.27 -12.59 1.50
CA THR A 376 -21.55 -11.68 0.37
C THR A 376 -21.37 -10.24 0.84
N ALA A 377 -20.46 -9.52 0.19
CA ALA A 377 -20.25 -8.08 0.37
C ALA A 377 -20.84 -7.33 -0.81
N ARG A 378 -21.55 -6.23 -0.56
CA ARG A 378 -22.03 -5.30 -1.59
C ARG A 378 -21.69 -3.88 -1.18
N SER A 379 -21.29 -3.06 -2.12
CA SER A 379 -21.05 -1.63 -1.90
C SER A 379 -21.56 -0.82 -3.07
N LEU A 380 -22.21 0.31 -2.75
CA LEU A 380 -22.65 1.31 -3.71
C LEU A 380 -22.16 2.67 -3.25
N ASN A 381 -21.38 3.34 -4.10
CA ASN A 381 -20.79 4.63 -3.84
C ASN A 381 -21.25 5.63 -4.90
N ALA A 382 -21.57 6.87 -4.49
CA ALA A 382 -21.81 7.95 -5.41
C ALA A 382 -21.05 9.18 -4.93
N PHE A 383 -20.32 9.85 -5.80
CA PHE A 383 -19.48 10.98 -5.45
C PHE A 383 -19.63 12.14 -6.42
N THR A 384 -19.34 13.34 -5.93
CA THR A 384 -19.25 14.56 -6.74
C THR A 384 -18.18 15.48 -6.17
N GLU A 385 -17.38 16.08 -7.04
CA GLU A 385 -16.34 17.04 -6.70
C GLU A 385 -16.38 18.20 -7.67
N LEU A 386 -16.22 19.40 -7.16
CA LEU A 386 -16.12 20.64 -7.93
C LEU A 386 -14.83 21.38 -7.54
N GLU A 387 -14.01 21.72 -8.51
CA GLU A 387 -12.88 22.62 -8.39
C GLU A 387 -13.25 23.98 -9.01
N VAL A 388 -13.14 25.04 -8.22
CA VAL A 388 -13.48 26.41 -8.59
C VAL A 388 -12.23 27.27 -8.49
N PRO A 389 -11.73 27.86 -9.59
CA PRO A 389 -10.68 28.87 -9.52
C PRO A 389 -11.26 30.14 -8.87
N LEU A 390 -10.66 30.58 -7.75
CA LEU A 390 -11.04 31.80 -7.04
C LEU A 390 -10.26 33.02 -7.56
N ALA A 391 -9.02 32.78 -7.99
CA ALA A 391 -8.12 33.72 -8.61
C ALA A 391 -7.17 32.93 -9.53
N GLU A 392 -6.24 33.64 -10.18
CA GLU A 392 -5.29 33.01 -11.12
C GLU A 392 -4.44 31.91 -10.45
N ASP A 393 -4.13 32.09 -9.17
CA ASP A 393 -3.25 31.22 -8.35
C ASP A 393 -3.99 30.49 -7.21
N TRP A 394 -5.32 30.64 -7.07
CA TRP A 394 -6.11 30.04 -6.01
C TRP A 394 -7.23 29.16 -6.55
N ALA A 395 -7.37 27.95 -5.99
CA ALA A 395 -8.48 27.05 -6.29
C ALA A 395 -9.14 26.54 -5.01
N LEU A 396 -10.47 26.55 -4.99
CA LEU A 396 -11.30 25.92 -3.97
C LEU A 396 -11.83 24.59 -4.49
N ILE A 397 -11.67 23.54 -3.72
CA ILE A 397 -12.13 22.19 -4.08
C ILE A 397 -13.14 21.74 -3.03
N GLY A 398 -14.34 21.32 -3.46
CA GLY A 398 -15.38 20.78 -2.59
C GLY A 398 -15.90 19.46 -3.13
N GLY A 399 -16.17 18.51 -2.24
CA GLY A 399 -16.68 17.21 -2.65
C GLY A 399 -17.59 16.55 -1.61
N LEU A 400 -18.51 15.72 -2.09
CA LEU A 400 -19.43 14.91 -1.29
C LEU A 400 -19.44 13.49 -1.83
N THR A 401 -19.46 12.50 -0.92
CA THR A 401 -19.64 11.09 -1.26
C THR A 401 -20.73 10.48 -0.37
N TRP A 402 -21.62 9.75 -0.99
CA TRP A 402 -22.56 8.85 -0.33
C TRP A 402 -22.09 7.42 -0.49
N LEU A 403 -22.14 6.68 0.59
CA LEU A 403 -21.65 5.32 0.73
C LEU A 403 -22.73 4.43 1.32
N HIS A 404 -22.89 3.25 0.74
CA HIS A 404 -23.70 2.17 1.29
C HIS A 404 -22.96 0.84 1.12
N SER A 405 -22.82 0.09 2.21
CA SER A 405 -22.16 -1.22 2.19
C SER A 405 -22.99 -2.22 3.00
N GLU A 406 -23.06 -3.45 2.50
CA GLU A 406 -23.74 -4.57 3.15
C GLU A 406 -22.76 -5.73 3.34
N ARG A 407 -22.89 -6.42 4.46
CA ARG A 407 -22.17 -7.66 4.81
C ARG A 407 -23.21 -8.70 5.19
N ASP A 408 -23.29 -9.75 4.40
CA ASP A 408 -24.20 -10.88 4.57
C ASP A 408 -23.38 -12.16 4.78
N VAL A 409 -23.64 -12.86 5.85
CA VAL A 409 -23.02 -14.14 6.18
C VAL A 409 -24.10 -15.17 6.38
N ASP A 410 -24.03 -16.27 5.63
CA ASP A 410 -24.89 -17.44 5.72
C ASP A 410 -24.05 -18.62 6.23
N ASP A 411 -24.22 -18.96 7.52
CA ASP A 411 -23.60 -20.12 8.15
C ASP A 411 -24.26 -21.41 7.67
N LYS A 412 -23.48 -22.23 6.97
CA LYS A 412 -23.95 -23.49 6.37
C LYS A 412 -23.81 -24.70 7.28
N LEU A 413 -23.03 -24.57 8.37
CA LEU A 413 -22.84 -25.67 9.32
C LEU A 413 -23.77 -25.59 10.54
N LYS A 414 -24.02 -24.39 11.04
CA LYS A 414 -24.88 -24.09 12.19
C LYS A 414 -24.55 -24.93 13.44
N SER A 415 -23.25 -25.10 13.69
CA SER A 415 -22.76 -25.93 14.78
C SER A 415 -21.60 -25.29 15.51
N SER A 416 -21.55 -25.45 16.82
CA SER A 416 -20.34 -25.22 17.61
C SER A 416 -19.48 -26.48 17.66
N PHE A 417 -18.16 -26.31 17.80
CA PHE A 417 -17.18 -27.40 17.78
C PHE A 417 -16.21 -27.24 18.94
N ASN A 418 -15.72 -28.40 19.43
CA ASN A 418 -14.60 -28.41 20.36
C ASN A 418 -13.26 -28.24 19.60
N PHE A 419 -12.15 -28.17 20.33
CA PHE A 419 -10.81 -27.91 19.78
C PHE A 419 -10.29 -29.02 18.84
N VAL A 420 -10.91 -30.21 18.80
CA VAL A 420 -10.60 -31.29 17.85
C VAL A 420 -11.63 -31.39 16.71
N GLY A 421 -12.57 -30.44 16.62
CA GLY A 421 -13.55 -30.40 15.56
C GLY A 421 -14.72 -31.37 15.71
N ILE A 422 -15.08 -31.77 16.93
CA ILE A 422 -16.28 -32.56 17.23
C ILE A 422 -17.42 -31.57 17.52
N PRO A 423 -18.61 -31.72 16.88
CA PRO A 423 -19.78 -30.89 17.18
C PRO A 423 -20.17 -30.94 18.65
N THR A 424 -20.43 -29.81 19.30
CA THR A 424 -20.81 -29.66 20.70
C THR A 424 -22.20 -29.11 20.91
N GLY A 425 -22.82 -28.56 19.87
CA GLY A 425 -24.16 -28.00 19.95
C GLY A 425 -24.56 -27.21 18.71
N PHE A 426 -25.77 -26.69 18.72
CA PHE A 426 -26.27 -25.78 17.68
C PHE A 426 -25.73 -24.36 17.91
N ARG A 427 -25.25 -23.74 16.83
CA ARG A 427 -24.85 -22.35 16.77
C ARG A 427 -25.05 -21.85 15.35
N ASP A 428 -25.76 -20.74 15.17
CA ASP A 428 -25.98 -20.11 13.88
C ASP A 428 -25.32 -18.72 13.89
N ASP A 429 -24.26 -18.56 13.10
CA ASP A 429 -23.49 -17.34 12.98
C ASP A 429 -23.93 -16.50 11.76
N SER A 430 -25.10 -16.77 11.19
CA SER A 430 -25.67 -16.00 10.08
C SER A 430 -26.08 -14.61 10.51
N PHE A 431 -25.76 -13.62 9.69
CA PHE A 431 -26.21 -12.24 9.92
C PHE A 431 -26.21 -11.43 8.62
N THR A 432 -26.95 -10.32 8.62
CA THR A 432 -26.85 -9.25 7.62
C THR A 432 -26.64 -7.93 8.33
N LYS A 433 -25.57 -7.20 8.00
CA LYS A 433 -25.25 -5.87 8.55
C LYS A 433 -25.07 -4.86 7.44
N SER A 434 -25.66 -3.67 7.62
CA SER A 434 -25.59 -2.57 6.64
C SER A 434 -24.93 -1.34 7.26
N TYR A 435 -24.10 -0.66 6.47
CA TYR A 435 -23.35 0.51 6.85
C TYR A 435 -23.57 1.62 5.82
N SER A 436 -23.89 2.82 6.25
CA SER A 436 -24.10 3.96 5.35
C SER A 436 -23.49 5.23 5.93
N ALA A 437 -22.94 6.05 5.04
CA ALA A 437 -22.41 7.34 5.42
C ALA A 437 -22.56 8.38 4.30
N ARG A 438 -22.49 9.64 4.71
CA ARG A 438 -22.24 10.78 3.85
C ARG A 438 -21.00 11.46 4.37
N ILE A 439 -19.99 11.58 3.53
CA ILE A 439 -18.71 12.20 3.86
C ILE A 439 -18.45 13.36 2.93
N GLY A 440 -17.79 14.38 3.44
CA GLY A 440 -17.48 15.58 2.71
C GLY A 440 -16.01 15.96 2.80
N ARG A 441 -15.58 16.79 1.85
CA ARG A 441 -14.30 17.46 1.89
C ARG A 441 -14.41 18.89 1.38
N ILE A 442 -13.55 19.74 1.91
CA ILE A 442 -13.29 21.07 1.39
C ILE A 442 -11.79 21.31 1.45
N GLY A 443 -11.22 21.84 0.40
CA GLY A 443 -9.79 22.10 0.33
C GLY A 443 -9.49 23.39 -0.44
N LEU A 444 -8.37 23.98 -0.12
CA LEU A 444 -7.85 25.19 -0.77
C LEU A 444 -6.44 24.89 -1.27
N ARG A 445 -6.16 25.32 -2.48
CA ARG A 445 -4.84 25.25 -3.11
C ARG A 445 -4.41 26.65 -3.54
N HIS A 446 -3.14 26.94 -3.33
CA HIS A 446 -2.49 28.18 -3.72
C HIS A 446 -1.19 27.88 -4.48
N ASP A 447 -1.11 28.29 -5.72
CA ASP A 447 0.03 28.11 -6.62
C ASP A 447 0.87 29.38 -6.63
N LEU A 448 2.02 29.39 -5.94
CA LEU A 448 2.92 30.55 -5.88
C LEU A 448 3.75 30.78 -7.16
N GLY A 449 3.52 29.96 -8.17
CA GLY A 449 4.38 29.94 -9.37
C GLY A 449 5.72 29.20 -9.12
N GLU A 450 6.51 29.09 -10.19
CA GLU A 450 7.83 28.43 -10.17
C GLU A 450 7.83 27.02 -9.55
N GLY A 451 6.69 26.31 -9.61
CA GLY A 451 6.54 24.94 -9.10
C GLY A 451 6.38 24.83 -7.58
N VAL A 452 6.04 25.92 -6.88
CA VAL A 452 5.75 25.93 -5.45
C VAL A 452 4.25 26.03 -5.21
N GLN A 453 3.69 25.11 -4.45
CA GLN A 453 2.27 25.02 -4.17
C GLN A 453 2.02 24.77 -2.68
N PHE A 454 1.05 25.48 -2.11
CA PHE A 454 0.48 25.21 -0.79
C PHE A 454 -0.91 24.63 -0.90
N PHE A 455 -1.28 23.77 0.06
CA PHE A 455 -2.61 23.23 0.15
C PHE A 455 -3.06 23.07 1.61
N THR A 456 -4.37 23.11 1.80
CA THR A 456 -5.01 22.70 3.06
C THR A 456 -6.35 22.06 2.77
N ASN A 457 -6.78 21.11 3.60
CA ASN A 457 -8.11 20.54 3.50
C ASN A 457 -8.66 20.11 4.85
N LEU A 458 -9.98 20.12 4.94
CA LEU A 458 -10.77 19.43 5.96
C LEU A 458 -11.58 18.34 5.25
N SER A 459 -11.43 17.12 5.69
CA SER A 459 -12.00 15.96 5.00
C SER A 459 -12.45 14.88 5.96
N GLN A 460 -13.40 14.06 5.52
CA GLN A 460 -13.94 12.94 6.27
C GLN A 460 -13.66 11.62 5.53
N SER A 461 -13.51 10.54 6.27
CA SER A 461 -13.46 9.17 5.77
C SER A 461 -14.30 8.23 6.62
N TYR A 462 -14.69 7.10 6.04
CA TYR A 462 -15.59 6.13 6.64
C TYR A 462 -15.21 4.73 6.20
N GLU A 463 -15.16 3.78 7.14
CA GLU A 463 -14.74 2.42 6.85
C GLU A 463 -15.54 1.40 7.65
N PRO A 464 -16.35 0.56 6.96
CA PRO A 464 -17.04 -0.57 7.55
C PRO A 464 -16.08 -1.70 7.97
N PRO A 465 -16.44 -2.55 8.93
CA PRO A 465 -15.71 -3.76 9.24
C PRO A 465 -15.68 -4.73 8.04
N THR A 466 -14.58 -5.49 7.95
CA THR A 466 -14.44 -6.64 7.04
C THR A 466 -15.11 -7.89 7.63
N PHE A 467 -15.29 -8.94 6.83
CA PHE A 467 -15.84 -10.20 7.35
C PHE A 467 -15.02 -10.75 8.52
N SER A 468 -13.71 -10.76 8.39
CA SER A 468 -12.84 -11.28 9.44
C SER A 468 -12.88 -10.47 10.74
N GLU A 469 -13.32 -9.21 10.72
CA GLU A 469 -13.55 -8.38 11.91
C GLU A 469 -14.94 -8.60 12.52
N LEU A 470 -15.87 -9.13 11.75
CA LEU A 470 -17.20 -9.49 12.20
C LEU A 470 -17.29 -10.96 12.66
N THR A 471 -16.46 -11.86 12.09
CA THR A 471 -16.49 -13.31 12.35
C THR A 471 -15.20 -13.87 12.92
N GLY A 472 -14.16 -13.06 13.09
CA GLY A 472 -12.78 -13.45 13.49
C GLY A 472 -12.63 -13.81 14.96
N GLY A 473 -13.54 -14.54 15.52
CA GLY A 473 -13.50 -14.96 16.90
C GLY A 473 -14.35 -16.21 17.15
N ALA A 474 -14.57 -16.51 18.41
CA ALA A 474 -15.51 -17.57 18.78
C ALA A 474 -16.98 -17.15 18.64
N ILE A 475 -17.24 -15.88 18.36
CA ILE A 475 -18.58 -15.29 18.26
C ILE A 475 -18.60 -14.19 17.18
N VAL A 476 -19.78 -13.95 16.60
CA VAL A 476 -20.02 -12.77 15.74
C VAL A 476 -19.90 -11.51 16.58
N THR A 477 -19.14 -10.54 16.10
CA THR A 477 -18.91 -9.26 16.81
C THR A 477 -19.94 -8.20 16.41
N GLU A 478 -20.19 -7.24 17.32
CA GLU A 478 -21.04 -6.07 17.06
C GLU A 478 -20.21 -4.86 16.62
N ASN A 479 -19.07 -5.07 15.98
CA ASN A 479 -18.21 -3.99 15.50
C ASN A 479 -18.96 -3.06 14.55
N VAL A 480 -18.80 -1.76 14.78
CA VAL A 480 -19.36 -0.68 13.95
C VAL A 480 -18.31 -0.08 13.03
N ALA A 481 -18.73 0.70 12.04
CA ALA A 481 -17.82 1.35 11.12
C ALA A 481 -17.06 2.51 11.79
N GLN A 482 -15.78 2.59 11.55
CA GLN A 482 -14.94 3.71 12.00
C GLN A 482 -15.10 4.94 11.11
N LYS A 483 -14.93 6.13 11.71
CA LYS A 483 -15.11 7.43 11.07
C LYS A 483 -13.95 8.35 11.43
N ALA A 484 -13.36 9.02 10.46
CA ALA A 484 -12.33 10.02 10.71
C ALA A 484 -12.71 11.38 10.16
N THR A 485 -12.27 12.44 10.89
CA THR A 485 -12.24 13.82 10.41
C THR A 485 -10.80 14.28 10.45
N THR A 486 -10.26 14.71 9.30
CA THR A 486 -8.86 15.06 9.13
C THR A 486 -8.72 16.51 8.69
N LEU A 487 -7.91 17.26 9.43
CA LEU A 487 -7.37 18.56 9.00
C LEU A 487 -5.93 18.32 8.50
N GLU A 488 -5.64 18.81 7.30
CA GLU A 488 -4.34 18.68 6.67
C GLU A 488 -3.89 20.01 6.08
N ALA A 489 -2.58 20.30 6.15
CA ALA A 489 -1.93 21.38 5.44
C ALA A 489 -0.56 20.92 4.94
N GLY A 490 -0.13 21.44 3.81
CA GLY A 490 1.14 21.03 3.22
C GLY A 490 1.65 21.93 2.12
N MET A 491 2.82 21.56 1.62
CA MET A 491 3.53 22.25 0.55
C MET A 491 4.14 21.22 -0.41
N ARG A 492 4.07 21.50 -1.70
CA ARG A 492 4.81 20.81 -2.75
C ARG A 492 5.74 21.75 -3.44
N ILE A 493 6.93 21.26 -3.76
CA ILE A 493 7.91 21.97 -4.58
C ILE A 493 8.34 21.03 -5.69
N THR A 494 8.08 21.43 -6.94
CA THR A 494 8.59 20.77 -8.15
C THR A 494 9.28 21.82 -8.98
N ARG A 495 10.55 22.08 -8.67
CA ARG A 495 11.31 23.17 -9.28
C ARG A 495 12.70 22.70 -9.68
N GLY A 496 12.96 22.68 -11.00
CA GLY A 496 14.24 22.23 -11.52
C GLY A 496 14.55 20.80 -11.06
N ASN A 497 15.60 20.68 -10.26
CA ASN A 497 16.12 19.40 -9.77
C ASN A 497 15.58 19.01 -8.39
N LEU A 498 14.62 19.74 -7.84
CA LEU A 498 14.02 19.49 -6.51
C LEU A 498 12.55 19.10 -6.67
N ASP A 499 12.20 17.95 -6.12
CA ASP A 499 10.83 17.48 -5.92
C ASP A 499 10.64 17.20 -4.43
N LEU A 500 9.78 17.95 -3.75
CA LEU A 500 9.54 17.85 -2.31
C LEU A 500 8.05 17.87 -2.01
N ASP A 501 7.60 16.97 -1.15
CA ASP A 501 6.24 16.93 -0.60
C ASP A 501 6.32 16.96 0.94
N LEU A 502 5.68 17.94 1.55
CA LEU A 502 5.54 18.09 3.00
C LEU A 502 4.06 18.16 3.35
N ALA A 503 3.63 17.33 4.27
CA ALA A 503 2.29 17.40 4.84
C ALA A 503 2.32 17.32 6.37
N VAL A 504 1.46 18.11 7.02
CA VAL A 504 1.14 18.03 8.44
C VAL A 504 -0.34 17.75 8.56
N TYR A 505 -0.71 16.76 9.38
CA TYR A 505 -2.09 16.36 9.51
C TYR A 505 -2.48 16.04 10.96
N ARG A 506 -3.78 16.14 11.24
CA ARG A 506 -4.41 15.64 12.45
C ARG A 506 -5.77 15.05 12.10
N SER A 507 -5.95 13.78 12.45
CA SER A 507 -7.19 13.01 12.28
C SER A 507 -7.77 12.67 13.65
N GLU A 508 -9.03 12.96 13.85
CA GLU A 508 -9.82 12.46 14.98
C GLU A 508 -10.67 11.31 14.48
N ILE A 509 -10.46 10.13 15.06
CA ILE A 509 -11.12 8.89 14.65
C ILE A 509 -12.06 8.46 15.77
N ARG A 510 -13.28 8.11 15.41
CA ARG A 510 -14.29 7.50 16.29
C ARG A 510 -14.51 6.06 15.88
N ASP A 511 -14.76 5.24 16.89
CA ASP A 511 -15.02 3.81 16.70
C ASP A 511 -13.88 3.10 15.95
N GLU A 512 -12.63 3.49 16.20
CA GLU A 512 -11.49 2.90 15.48
C GLU A 512 -11.41 1.39 15.69
N LEU A 513 -11.37 0.64 14.60
CA LEU A 513 -11.27 -0.81 14.61
C LEU A 513 -9.83 -1.24 14.90
N LEU A 514 -9.54 -1.64 16.12
CA LEU A 514 -8.23 -2.08 16.58
C LEU A 514 -8.17 -3.59 16.72
N GLY A 515 -7.22 -4.21 16.01
CA GLY A 515 -6.94 -5.64 16.10
C GLY A 515 -5.78 -5.94 17.05
N TYR A 516 -5.96 -6.92 17.93
CA TYR A 516 -4.91 -7.41 18.81
C TYR A 516 -4.96 -8.94 18.94
N VAL A 517 -3.81 -9.54 19.20
CA VAL A 517 -3.70 -10.97 19.43
C VAL A 517 -4.44 -11.33 20.73
N ASN A 518 -5.31 -12.35 20.68
CA ASN A 518 -6.03 -12.81 21.85
C ASN A 518 -5.04 -13.43 22.86
N PRO A 519 -4.94 -12.92 24.10
CA PRO A 519 -4.01 -13.47 25.09
C PRO A 519 -4.26 -14.91 25.47
N LEU A 520 -5.50 -15.38 25.34
CA LEU A 520 -5.91 -16.76 25.63
C LEU A 520 -5.67 -17.71 24.45
N ASN A 521 -5.53 -17.17 23.24
CA ASN A 521 -5.24 -17.91 22.02
C ASN A 521 -4.36 -17.06 21.10
N PRO A 522 -3.01 -17.16 21.18
CA PRO A 522 -2.09 -16.31 20.43
C PRO A 522 -2.19 -16.45 18.91
N THR A 523 -2.92 -17.42 18.39
CA THR A 523 -3.16 -17.61 16.96
C THR A 523 -4.40 -16.85 16.46
N GLN A 524 -5.18 -16.24 17.36
CA GLN A 524 -6.41 -15.52 17.06
C GLN A 524 -6.20 -14.02 17.22
N VAL A 525 -6.64 -13.24 16.24
CA VAL A 525 -6.77 -11.78 16.32
C VAL A 525 -8.23 -11.43 16.61
N VAL A 526 -8.44 -10.63 17.63
CA VAL A 526 -9.74 -10.06 17.99
C VAL A 526 -9.73 -8.59 17.57
N THR A 527 -10.82 -8.11 16.99
CA THR A 527 -10.98 -6.70 16.64
C THR A 527 -12.12 -6.10 17.48
N THR A 528 -11.87 -4.94 18.06
CA THR A 528 -12.85 -4.15 18.82
C THR A 528 -12.81 -2.70 18.35
N ASN A 529 -13.89 -1.95 18.60
CA ASN A 529 -13.89 -0.51 18.39
C ASN A 529 -13.29 0.19 19.63
N ALA A 530 -12.30 1.06 19.41
CA ALA A 530 -11.89 2.07 20.37
C ALA A 530 -12.78 3.31 20.21
N ASP A 531 -13.27 3.90 21.32
CA ASP A 531 -14.22 5.01 21.26
C ASP A 531 -13.65 6.22 20.49
N ARG A 532 -12.45 6.67 20.88
CA ARG A 532 -11.78 7.80 20.24
C ARG A 532 -10.26 7.60 20.20
N THR A 533 -9.68 7.96 19.05
CA THR A 533 -8.24 8.02 18.85
C THR A 533 -7.87 9.28 18.08
N VAL A 534 -6.62 9.71 18.22
CA VAL A 534 -6.06 10.84 17.50
C VAL A 534 -4.80 10.40 16.78
N HIS A 535 -4.79 10.58 15.46
CA HIS A 535 -3.63 10.33 14.62
C HIS A 535 -3.13 11.66 14.06
N GLN A 536 -1.91 12.05 14.41
CA GLN A 536 -1.30 13.27 13.90
C GLN A 536 0.16 13.03 13.52
N GLY A 537 0.68 13.82 12.59
CA GLY A 537 2.04 13.62 12.15
C GLY A 537 2.54 14.61 11.13
N ILE A 538 3.82 14.42 10.78
CA ILE A 538 4.52 15.12 9.70
C ILE A 538 5.03 14.08 8.72
N GLU A 539 4.75 14.29 7.44
CA GLU A 539 5.20 13.48 6.32
C GLU A 539 6.07 14.38 5.43
N LEU A 540 7.31 13.99 5.26
CA LEU A 540 8.26 14.67 4.38
C LEU A 540 8.86 13.64 3.43
N GLY A 541 8.87 13.91 2.14
CA GLY A 541 9.52 13.05 1.16
C GLY A 541 9.84 13.78 -0.12
N GLY A 542 10.76 13.22 -0.90
CA GLY A 542 11.10 13.81 -2.19
C GLY A 542 12.45 13.36 -2.73
N ALA A 543 12.87 14.05 -3.76
CA ALA A 543 14.14 13.86 -4.45
C ALA A 543 14.82 15.20 -4.73
N TRP A 544 16.12 15.22 -4.63
CA TRP A 544 16.95 16.37 -4.98
C TRP A 544 18.19 15.94 -5.76
N GLN A 545 18.36 16.49 -6.94
CA GLN A 545 19.54 16.25 -7.76
C GLN A 545 20.49 17.45 -7.66
N VAL A 546 21.74 17.19 -7.26
CA VAL A 546 22.80 18.19 -7.16
C VAL A 546 23.99 17.71 -7.99
N GLY A 547 24.14 18.26 -9.20
CA GLY A 547 25.09 17.73 -10.17
C GLY A 547 24.82 16.25 -10.47
N ASN A 548 25.82 15.39 -10.23
CA ASN A 548 25.70 13.95 -10.42
C ASN A 548 25.16 13.20 -9.17
N LEU A 549 24.84 13.90 -8.09
CA LEU A 549 24.27 13.29 -6.89
C LEU A 549 22.76 13.39 -6.89
N VAL A 550 22.09 12.29 -6.64
CA VAL A 550 20.64 12.21 -6.44
C VAL A 550 20.36 11.75 -5.02
N LEU A 551 19.74 12.61 -4.24
CA LEU A 551 19.26 12.32 -2.90
C LEU A 551 17.77 11.99 -2.99
N ARG A 552 17.34 10.87 -2.44
CA ARG A 552 15.92 10.51 -2.31
C ARG A 552 15.63 10.02 -0.93
N GLY A 553 14.42 10.28 -0.43
CA GLY A 553 14.04 9.72 0.84
C GLY A 553 12.72 10.24 1.37
N GLN A 554 12.32 9.66 2.50
CA GLN A 554 11.19 10.08 3.27
C GLN A 554 11.50 10.09 4.76
N TYR A 555 10.80 10.97 5.49
CA TYR A 555 10.77 11.01 6.94
C TYR A 555 9.33 11.10 7.44
N LEU A 556 8.99 10.24 8.40
CA LEU A 556 7.70 10.20 9.06
C LEU A 556 7.87 10.51 10.55
N LEU A 557 7.07 11.44 11.04
CA LEU A 557 6.86 11.67 12.48
C LEU A 557 5.41 11.36 12.79
N ASN A 558 5.15 10.33 13.60
CA ASN A 558 3.83 9.82 13.92
C ASN A 558 3.56 9.95 15.43
N ASP A 559 2.39 10.48 15.77
CA ASP A 559 1.87 10.48 17.14
C ASP A 559 0.41 10.01 17.10
N PHE A 560 0.22 8.70 17.29
CA PHE A 560 -1.08 8.03 17.28
C PHE A 560 -1.42 7.59 18.69
N ARG A 561 -2.57 8.03 19.22
CA ARG A 561 -2.93 7.85 20.62
C ARG A 561 -4.40 7.53 20.79
N PHE A 562 -4.70 6.82 21.85
CA PHE A 562 -6.02 6.80 22.45
C PHE A 562 -6.35 8.22 22.99
N ASP A 563 -7.62 8.57 23.01
CA ASP A 563 -8.10 9.84 23.57
C ASP A 563 -9.03 9.56 24.75
N ASN A 564 -8.46 9.61 25.96
CA ASN A 564 -9.13 9.32 27.22
C ASN A 564 -9.85 7.96 27.26
N ASP A 565 -9.22 6.92 26.68
CA ASP A 565 -9.74 5.57 26.66
C ASP A 565 -9.82 4.98 28.07
N PRO A 566 -10.92 4.27 28.44
CA PRO A 566 -11.07 3.69 29.78
C PRO A 566 -9.99 2.68 30.18
N ALA A 567 -9.42 1.95 29.21
CA ALA A 567 -8.41 0.93 29.47
C ALA A 567 -6.97 1.45 29.30
N TYR A 568 -6.76 2.34 28.32
CA TYR A 568 -5.43 2.76 27.87
C TYR A 568 -5.14 4.26 28.09
N GLY A 569 -6.14 5.04 28.57
CA GLY A 569 -5.96 6.47 28.82
C GLY A 569 -5.59 7.23 27.53
N ASN A 570 -4.39 7.80 27.52
CA ASN A 570 -3.80 8.51 26.37
C ASN A 570 -2.53 7.83 25.85
N ASN A 571 -2.41 6.52 26.04
CA ASN A 571 -1.29 5.73 25.53
C ASN A 571 -1.18 5.80 24.01
N ARG A 572 0.00 5.52 23.50
CA ARG A 572 0.21 5.38 22.05
C ARG A 572 -0.42 4.10 21.55
N ILE A 573 -0.95 4.15 20.33
CA ILE A 573 -1.38 2.97 19.61
C ILE A 573 -0.13 2.16 19.26
N ALA A 574 -0.12 0.89 19.66
CA ALA A 574 1.02 0.00 19.50
C ALA A 574 1.25 -0.44 18.05
N GLY A 575 2.46 -0.89 17.75
CA GLY A 575 2.85 -1.46 16.46
C GLY A 575 3.29 -0.46 15.41
N VAL A 576 3.42 0.82 15.77
CA VAL A 576 3.81 1.91 14.86
C VAL A 576 5.06 2.61 15.38
N PRO A 577 6.15 2.73 14.61
CA PRO A 577 7.24 3.61 14.94
C PRO A 577 6.77 5.07 14.97
N SER A 578 7.15 5.80 16.03
CA SER A 578 6.89 7.25 16.11
C SER A 578 7.75 8.05 15.13
N GLN A 579 8.87 7.50 14.71
CA GLN A 579 9.74 8.10 13.70
C GLN A 579 10.29 7.02 12.79
N PHE A 580 10.28 7.31 11.49
CA PHE A 580 10.84 6.44 10.47
C PHE A 580 11.52 7.29 9.39
N LEU A 581 12.74 6.93 9.04
CA LEU A 581 13.48 7.52 7.94
C LEU A 581 13.98 6.45 7.00
N LYS A 582 13.78 6.66 5.71
CA LYS A 582 14.37 5.83 4.66
C LYS A 582 14.87 6.72 3.53
N GLY A 583 16.08 6.45 3.04
CA GLY A 583 16.66 7.27 1.97
C GLY A 583 17.89 6.65 1.33
N GLU A 584 18.31 7.28 0.25
CA GLU A 584 19.50 6.93 -0.51
C GLU A 584 20.20 8.18 -1.04
N VAL A 585 21.49 8.08 -1.25
CA VAL A 585 22.29 9.06 -1.96
C VAL A 585 23.03 8.33 -3.08
N LEU A 586 22.68 8.61 -4.34
CA LEU A 586 23.28 7.95 -5.49
C LEU A 586 24.09 8.95 -6.31
N TRP A 587 25.33 8.64 -6.58
CA TRP A 587 26.08 9.25 -7.68
C TRP A 587 25.62 8.61 -8.99
N GLN A 588 25.30 9.43 -10.00
CA GLN A 588 24.81 8.96 -11.29
C GLN A 588 25.50 9.71 -12.44
N GLN A 589 26.03 8.97 -13.43
CA GLN A 589 26.60 9.55 -14.64
C GLN A 589 26.66 8.54 -15.77
N GLY A 590 26.12 8.88 -16.95
CA GLY A 590 26.23 8.08 -18.16
C GLY A 590 25.66 6.65 -18.02
N GLY A 591 24.58 6.47 -17.28
CA GLY A 591 23.99 5.16 -16.97
C GLY A 591 24.59 4.46 -15.74
N TRP A 592 25.79 4.85 -15.28
CA TRP A 592 26.37 4.34 -14.04
C TRP A 592 25.72 4.97 -12.81
N TYR A 593 25.59 4.22 -11.76
CA TYR A 593 25.16 4.71 -10.45
C TYR A 593 25.79 3.91 -9.32
N VAL A 594 26.03 4.57 -8.20
CA VAL A 594 26.51 3.93 -6.99
C VAL A 594 26.20 4.83 -5.77
N GLY A 595 25.83 4.21 -4.65
CA GLY A 595 25.67 4.96 -3.41
C GLY A 595 25.04 4.18 -2.27
N PRO A 596 25.09 4.76 -1.04
CA PRO A 596 24.52 4.17 0.16
C PRO A 596 23.01 4.31 0.24
N THR A 597 22.42 3.37 0.98
CA THR A 597 21.01 3.39 1.42
C THR A 597 20.96 3.33 2.95
N LEU A 598 19.94 3.95 3.53
CA LEU A 598 19.71 3.99 4.98
C LEU A 598 18.25 3.73 5.29
N GLU A 599 17.99 2.90 6.31
CA GLU A 599 16.72 2.80 6.99
C GLU A 599 16.94 2.96 8.49
N TRP A 600 16.14 3.83 9.14
CA TRP A 600 16.34 4.20 10.52
C TRP A 600 15.03 4.38 11.28
N VAL A 601 14.88 3.64 12.36
CA VAL A 601 13.85 3.80 13.40
C VAL A 601 14.55 4.28 14.67
N PRO A 602 14.63 5.61 14.93
CA PRO A 602 15.47 6.16 16.00
C PRO A 602 14.95 5.91 17.41
N VAL A 603 13.65 5.64 17.56
CA VAL A 603 12.98 5.52 18.86
C VAL A 603 12.28 4.17 18.95
N HIS A 604 12.41 3.50 20.11
CA HIS A 604 11.62 2.30 20.40
C HIS A 604 10.12 2.60 20.37
N TYR A 605 9.31 1.59 20.02
CA TYR A 605 7.87 1.74 19.93
C TYR A 605 7.14 0.57 20.59
N ALA A 606 5.95 0.83 21.13
CA ALA A 606 5.20 -0.15 21.88
C ALA A 606 4.70 -1.30 20.99
N ALA A 607 4.75 -2.54 21.50
CA ALA A 607 4.17 -3.74 20.93
C ALA A 607 2.83 -4.12 21.62
N ASP A 608 2.45 -3.39 22.66
CA ASP A 608 1.16 -3.53 23.34
C ASP A 608 0.56 -2.16 23.69
N HIS A 609 -0.77 -2.10 23.75
CA HIS A 609 -1.48 -0.85 24.05
C HIS A 609 -1.29 -0.35 25.48
N ALA A 610 -0.89 -1.23 26.40
CA ALA A 610 -0.53 -0.86 27.78
C ALA A 610 0.87 -0.25 27.89
N GLU A 611 1.64 -0.16 26.78
CA GLU A 611 3.02 0.35 26.73
C GLU A 611 3.95 -0.38 27.69
N SER A 612 3.77 -1.69 27.89
CA SER A 612 4.59 -2.52 28.77
C SER A 612 5.67 -3.34 28.04
N LEU A 613 5.58 -3.50 26.74
CA LEU A 613 6.51 -4.21 25.88
C LEU A 613 6.84 -3.38 24.62
N TYR A 614 8.12 -3.30 24.23
CA TYR A 614 8.57 -2.42 23.15
C TYR A 614 9.41 -3.17 22.10
N ALA A 615 9.34 -2.78 20.85
CA ALA A 615 10.34 -3.05 19.83
C ALA A 615 11.48 -2.04 19.94
N GLU A 616 12.69 -2.49 19.69
CA GLU A 616 13.90 -1.67 19.84
C GLU A 616 14.14 -0.77 18.62
N SER A 617 14.81 0.36 18.85
CA SER A 617 15.30 1.23 17.78
C SER A 617 16.39 0.54 16.97
N TYR A 618 16.48 0.87 15.68
CA TYR A 618 17.54 0.35 14.81
C TYR A 618 17.91 1.32 13.70
N ALA A 619 19.12 1.15 13.18
CA ALA A 619 19.57 1.71 11.92
C ALA A 619 20.26 0.61 11.13
N ILE A 620 19.90 0.47 9.87
CA ILE A 620 20.54 -0.44 8.91
C ILE A 620 20.93 0.35 7.68
N TRP A 621 22.09 0.03 7.14
CA TRP A 621 22.55 0.65 5.92
C TRP A 621 22.91 -0.40 4.88
N GLY A 622 22.84 0.02 3.64
CA GLY A 622 23.17 -0.78 2.48
C GLY A 622 23.95 0.03 1.47
N MET A 623 24.27 -0.59 0.36
CA MET A 623 24.92 0.04 -0.78
C MET A 623 24.43 -0.60 -2.06
N LYS A 624 24.15 0.21 -3.07
CA LYS A 624 23.81 -0.31 -4.40
C LYS A 624 24.60 0.41 -5.48
N GLY A 625 24.83 -0.28 -6.60
CA GLY A 625 25.49 0.29 -7.75
C GLY A 625 25.29 -0.58 -8.98
N GLY A 626 25.50 0.00 -10.14
CA GLY A 626 25.32 -0.71 -11.39
C GLY A 626 25.49 0.18 -12.61
N TYR A 627 25.15 -0.40 -13.72
CA TYR A 627 25.06 0.27 -15.01
C TYR A 627 23.70 0.01 -15.64
N ARG A 628 22.94 1.05 -15.93
CA ARG A 628 21.59 0.94 -16.47
C ARG A 628 21.43 1.88 -17.66
N PRO A 629 21.81 1.43 -18.86
CA PRO A 629 21.61 2.19 -20.09
C PRO A 629 20.13 2.23 -20.48
N ARG A 630 19.75 3.16 -21.36
CA ARG A 630 18.40 3.21 -21.95
C ARG A 630 18.07 1.96 -22.73
N GLU A 631 19.02 1.50 -23.54
CA GLU A 631 18.96 0.30 -24.35
C GLU A 631 20.25 -0.53 -24.18
N GLY A 632 20.16 -1.83 -24.39
CA GLY A 632 21.26 -2.76 -24.26
C GLY A 632 21.34 -3.42 -22.89
N LEU A 633 22.52 -3.91 -22.55
CA LEU A 633 22.76 -4.70 -21.35
C LEU A 633 23.13 -3.81 -20.16
N GLY A 634 22.38 -3.92 -19.09
CA GLY A 634 22.65 -3.34 -17.78
C GLY A 634 22.88 -4.40 -16.71
N PHE A 635 23.33 -3.97 -15.54
CA PHE A 635 23.47 -4.81 -14.36
C PHE A 635 23.36 -3.99 -13.07
N PHE A 636 23.05 -4.66 -11.97
CA PHE A 636 23.13 -4.09 -10.63
C PHE A 636 23.78 -5.04 -9.62
N VAL A 637 24.31 -4.45 -8.58
CA VAL A 637 24.75 -5.12 -7.34
C VAL A 637 24.18 -4.33 -6.17
N GLU A 638 23.52 -5.01 -5.23
CA GLU A 638 22.93 -4.40 -4.04
C GLU A 638 23.27 -5.22 -2.80
N GLY A 639 23.91 -4.58 -1.80
CA GLY A 639 24.11 -5.10 -0.47
C GLY A 639 23.15 -4.44 0.51
N ARG A 640 22.43 -5.22 1.31
CA ARG A 640 21.50 -4.76 2.34
C ARG A 640 21.98 -5.17 3.73
N ASN A 641 21.67 -4.36 4.74
CA ASN A 641 22.06 -4.60 6.13
C ASN A 641 23.54 -5.00 6.25
N LEU A 642 24.45 -4.19 5.66
CA LEU A 642 25.88 -4.52 5.54
C LEU A 642 26.59 -4.66 6.88
N SER A 643 26.04 -4.06 7.94
CA SER A 643 26.52 -4.22 9.32
C SER A 643 26.06 -5.51 10.00
N ASP A 644 25.25 -6.33 9.34
CA ASP A 644 24.67 -7.57 9.88
C ASP A 644 23.93 -7.34 11.22
N LYS A 645 23.17 -6.24 11.27
CA LYS A 645 22.43 -5.86 12.47
C LYS A 645 21.22 -6.78 12.63
N THR A 646 21.13 -7.47 13.77
CA THR A 646 19.90 -8.10 14.20
C THR A 646 18.90 -7.03 14.67
N TYR A 647 17.72 -6.97 14.09
CA TYR A 647 16.70 -5.96 14.41
C TYR A 647 15.30 -6.50 14.28
N ILE A 648 14.34 -5.80 14.89
CA ILE A 648 12.92 -6.09 14.81
C ILE A 648 12.34 -5.25 13.67
N ALA A 649 11.95 -5.87 12.56
CA ALA A 649 11.34 -5.19 11.43
C ALA A 649 9.88 -4.81 11.72
N THR A 650 9.09 -5.75 12.26
CA THR A 650 7.69 -5.51 12.62
C THR A 650 7.31 -6.22 13.92
N THR A 651 6.15 -5.84 14.48
CA THR A 651 5.60 -6.45 15.70
C THR A 651 4.15 -6.88 15.48
N GLY A 652 3.74 -7.99 16.07
CA GLY A 652 2.34 -8.20 16.44
C GLY A 652 1.94 -7.17 17.50
N VAL A 653 0.64 -7.07 17.78
CA VAL A 653 0.11 -6.19 18.83
C VAL A 653 -0.78 -7.01 19.76
N VAL A 654 -0.62 -6.81 21.07
CA VAL A 654 -1.52 -7.33 22.12
C VAL A 654 -2.11 -6.18 22.93
N ALA A 655 -3.18 -6.45 23.62
CA ALA A 655 -3.81 -5.46 24.50
C ALA A 655 -2.84 -5.05 25.64
N ASN A 656 -2.29 -6.04 26.34
CA ASN A 656 -1.33 -5.85 27.42
C ASN A 656 -0.43 -7.09 27.56
N ALA A 657 0.85 -6.91 27.44
CA ALA A 657 1.85 -7.95 27.63
C ALA A 657 2.26 -8.14 29.10
N ASN A 658 1.81 -7.26 30.01
CA ASN A 658 2.19 -7.23 31.43
C ASN A 658 3.73 -7.23 31.65
N GLY A 659 4.47 -6.57 30.75
CA GLY A 659 5.94 -6.54 30.77
C GLY A 659 6.61 -7.87 30.41
N GLN A 660 5.86 -8.89 30.00
CA GLN A 660 6.39 -10.19 29.63
C GLN A 660 6.88 -10.19 28.17
N ASP A 661 7.93 -10.95 27.90
CA ASP A 661 8.49 -11.12 26.55
C ASP A 661 7.57 -12.06 25.72
N ALA A 662 6.51 -11.50 25.15
CA ALA A 662 5.57 -12.23 24.31
C ALA A 662 6.12 -12.48 22.89
N ALA A 663 5.68 -13.54 22.22
CA ALA A 663 6.06 -13.87 20.85
C ALA A 663 5.32 -12.96 19.83
N LEU A 664 5.77 -11.73 19.73
CA LEU A 664 5.18 -10.69 18.87
C LEU A 664 6.15 -10.17 17.81
N PHE A 665 7.44 -10.48 17.88
CA PHE A 665 8.47 -9.82 17.11
C PHE A 665 8.86 -10.61 15.87
N MET A 666 9.03 -9.91 14.77
CA MET A 666 9.50 -10.45 13.49
C MET A 666 10.84 -9.81 13.17
N PRO A 667 11.91 -10.62 13.11
CA PRO A 667 13.23 -10.11 12.73
C PRO A 667 13.22 -9.62 11.30
N GLY A 668 13.99 -8.58 11.02
CA GLY A 668 14.38 -8.23 9.67
C GLY A 668 15.52 -9.10 9.18
N ASP A 669 15.71 -9.13 7.86
CA ASP A 669 16.73 -9.95 7.22
C ASP A 669 18.14 -9.57 7.66
N GLY A 670 19.02 -10.55 7.79
CA GLY A 670 20.45 -10.39 7.97
C GLY A 670 21.14 -9.72 6.79
N ARG A 671 22.47 -9.63 6.84
CA ARG A 671 23.26 -9.14 5.71
C ARG A 671 23.00 -9.97 4.46
N SER A 672 22.73 -9.26 3.36
CA SER A 672 22.42 -9.91 2.09
C SER A 672 23.04 -9.17 0.90
N LEU A 673 23.24 -9.92 -0.19
CA LEU A 673 23.78 -9.43 -1.45
C LEU A 673 22.91 -9.93 -2.58
N TYR A 674 22.57 -9.03 -3.52
CA TYR A 674 21.78 -9.32 -4.71
C TYR A 674 22.50 -8.79 -5.95
N VAL A 675 22.39 -9.54 -7.05
CA VAL A 675 22.91 -9.15 -8.36
C VAL A 675 21.84 -9.36 -9.42
N GLY A 676 21.87 -8.58 -10.47
CA GLY A 676 20.97 -8.77 -11.58
C GLY A 676 21.54 -8.27 -12.89
N LEU A 677 21.10 -8.90 -13.97
CA LEU A 677 21.34 -8.52 -15.35
C LEU A 677 20.02 -8.12 -15.99
N GLU A 678 20.01 -7.04 -16.74
CA GLU A 678 18.85 -6.55 -17.46
C GLU A 678 19.23 -6.22 -18.91
N TRP A 679 18.43 -6.67 -19.86
CA TRP A 679 18.55 -6.30 -21.25
C TRP A 679 17.27 -5.62 -21.73
N ARG A 680 17.41 -4.49 -22.44
CA ARG A 680 16.33 -3.67 -22.97
C ARG A 680 16.56 -3.36 -24.44
N LEU A 681 15.48 -3.45 -25.24
CA LEU A 681 15.48 -3.13 -26.68
C LEU A 681 14.39 -2.08 -26.97
#